data_24a36edb4cd93b9a6cc700fac13e549c
#
_entry.id   24a36edb4cd93b9a6cc700fac13e549c
#
_cell.length_a   1.000
_cell.length_b   1.000
_cell.length_c   1.000
_cell.angle_alpha   90.00
_cell.angle_beta   90.00
_cell.angle_gamma   90.00
#
_symmetry.space_group_name_H-M   'P 1'
#
loop_
_entity.id
_entity.type
_entity.pdbx_description
1 polymer ?
#
loop_
_entity_poly.entity_id
_entity_poly.type
_entity_poly.pdbx_seq_one_letter_code
_entity_poly.pdbx_strand_id
1 'polypeptide(L)'
;MAAGLLQAEDPATADQTVRLSEVEVVATRGSALTQAPTDSKLEALQPQSIISLDYIANTVAPTADYATIANLAPSVSNVETNGPGLSESKHLTLRGFDDAQYNVTYDGIPFGDINDFSHHTTSYFPAKLVGRVVVDRGPGSASDIGYATFGGTIALFSKDPRTDAAFIPTLSYGSWNTFLGHFELNSGLLSALNHASLIASYQRMSTDGYRTHSDMQRDTYYLKYLQPIGKNTLLTFLSSYNRITFNTPGTVTQQQIDTLGRDYGLVSNPANPDYTGYNYQAKQADFEYLGLDTKWGDGWSLNDKVYTYYYNNESHEKPKAKSGNILGRYKVNRYRTWGDYFLLTKAAETGTLKTGVWIDYSRNPRFLYSLNYTTLGAFAIDTSGTTQWKAVNGDPSTLGWDYRMVDWLKTFQPFAEYEWHPTRDLQINPGVKYVSFTRDLEAPVNQTSGRQPLNYDHTNTKTLPYLAANYRIDPSWSAYAQVAEGFLGPNLNQFYVADPTKNTVKPEETMNYQLGTVYQTDRFNADVDVYYIDFSNYAYSGPADANGDPLYWGVAKGADYRGAEAQATYTLGGGLSAYANGSINQATFKGSKLDVPTVPKATAALGLVYDHEGFFASCTEKFVGSWVVYDTLTNPDVAGGGAARRADSASCWIGDLAVGYSLKFDHTFIRSVKVKFQVGNIFNEKAQVLDSIDSNPANAYAKDTFNVLPGRNYFLTVSGVF
;
A
#
# COMPACT_ATOMS: atom_id res chain seq x y z
N MET A 1 -69.75 14.50 -5.71
CA MET A 1 -69.71 15.03 -7.08
C MET A 1 -68.28 15.43 -7.36
N ALA A 2 -67.74 14.88 -8.44
CA ALA A 2 -66.43 15.12 -9.06
C ALA A 2 -65.19 14.92 -8.18
N ALA A 3 -64.68 13.69 -8.20
CA ALA A 3 -63.34 13.34 -7.83
C ALA A 3 -62.43 13.74 -9.01
N GLY A 4 -61.46 14.64 -8.75
CA GLY A 4 -60.36 14.93 -9.63
C GLY A 4 -59.26 13.92 -9.42
N LEU A 5 -59.03 13.08 -10.42
CA LEU A 5 -57.83 12.22 -10.52
C LEU A 5 -56.60 13.11 -10.75
N LEU A 6 -55.74 13.19 -9.76
CA LEU A 6 -54.37 13.61 -9.97
C LEU A 6 -53.62 12.43 -10.62
N GLN A 7 -53.32 12.57 -11.91
CA GLN A 7 -52.33 11.74 -12.59
C GLN A 7 -50.97 12.03 -11.97
N ALA A 8 -50.34 10.98 -11.43
CA ALA A 8 -48.93 10.98 -11.11
C ALA A 8 -48.17 11.05 -12.44
N GLU A 9 -47.40 12.11 -12.64
CA GLU A 9 -46.39 12.16 -13.70
C GLU A 9 -45.36 11.08 -13.46
N ASP A 10 -45.10 10.28 -14.47
CA ASP A 10 -43.99 9.33 -14.52
C ASP A 10 -42.68 10.09 -14.26
N PRO A 11 -41.82 9.62 -13.36
CA PRO A 11 -40.48 10.19 -13.25
C PRO A 11 -39.74 9.88 -14.54
N ALA A 12 -39.38 10.95 -15.24
CA ALA A 12 -38.58 10.94 -16.44
C ALA A 12 -37.39 9.97 -16.27
N THR A 13 -37.24 9.13 -17.27
CA THR A 13 -36.12 8.23 -17.52
C THR A 13 -34.79 8.88 -17.13
N ALA A 14 -34.31 8.58 -15.93
CA ALA A 14 -32.92 8.83 -15.57
C ALA A 14 -32.06 7.98 -16.52
N ASP A 15 -31.24 8.67 -17.26
CA ASP A 15 -30.28 8.12 -18.21
C ASP A 15 -29.40 7.09 -17.48
N GLN A 16 -29.63 5.80 -17.74
CA GLN A 16 -28.88 4.71 -17.12
C GLN A 16 -27.46 4.72 -17.71
N THR A 17 -26.56 5.40 -17.03
CA THR A 17 -25.14 5.22 -17.23
C THR A 17 -24.80 3.76 -16.99
N VAL A 18 -24.26 3.06 -17.99
CA VAL A 18 -23.86 1.66 -17.89
C VAL A 18 -22.66 1.56 -16.96
N ARG A 19 -22.89 1.39 -15.67
CA ARG A 19 -21.88 0.98 -14.68
C ARG A 19 -21.98 -0.53 -14.54
N LEU A 20 -21.04 -1.25 -15.11
CA LEU A 20 -21.06 -2.72 -15.18
C LEU A 20 -20.29 -3.41 -14.04
N SER A 21 -19.48 -2.70 -13.25
CA SER A 21 -18.78 -3.25 -12.10
C SER A 21 -19.54 -3.05 -10.79
N GLU A 22 -19.30 -3.91 -9.79
CA GLU A 22 -19.92 -3.96 -8.46
C GLU A 22 -19.78 -2.68 -7.58
N VAL A 23 -19.69 -1.52 -8.17
CA VAL A 23 -19.52 -0.21 -7.51
C VAL A 23 -20.85 0.52 -7.33
N GLU A 24 -21.94 -0.21 -7.22
CA GLU A 24 -23.21 0.39 -6.89
C GLU A 24 -23.51 0.14 -5.43
N VAL A 25 -23.60 1.18 -4.63
CA VAL A 25 -24.40 1.36 -3.43
C VAL A 25 -23.75 2.32 -2.40
N VAL A 26 -23.30 3.47 -2.82
CA VAL A 26 -22.97 4.52 -1.83
C VAL A 26 -23.83 5.78 -2.01
N ALA A 27 -24.65 5.83 -3.04
CA ALA A 27 -25.33 7.09 -3.44
C ALA A 27 -26.61 7.46 -2.68
N THR A 28 -27.10 6.64 -1.75
CA THR A 28 -28.37 6.89 -1.05
C THR A 28 -28.29 7.12 0.45
N ARG A 29 -27.09 7.02 1.04
CA ARG A 29 -26.91 7.32 2.46
C ARG A 29 -26.59 8.80 2.66
N GLY A 30 -27.02 9.37 3.79
CA GLY A 30 -26.75 10.75 4.12
C GLY A 30 -25.25 11.08 4.01
N SER A 31 -24.90 12.19 3.37
CA SER A 31 -23.54 12.58 3.00
C SER A 31 -22.48 12.44 4.11
N ALA A 32 -22.88 12.55 5.36
CA ALA A 32 -21.98 12.47 6.50
C ALA A 32 -21.54 11.04 6.88
N LEU A 33 -22.33 10.00 6.62
CA LEU A 33 -21.93 8.60 6.84
C LEU A 33 -20.93 8.15 5.79
N THR A 34 -21.14 8.55 4.53
CA THR A 34 -20.26 8.19 3.41
C THR A 34 -18.91 8.92 3.43
N GLN A 35 -18.80 9.96 4.26
CA GLN A 35 -17.56 10.73 4.42
C GLN A 35 -16.69 10.26 5.58
N ALA A 36 -17.14 9.32 6.40
CA ALA A 36 -16.30 8.74 7.45
C ALA A 36 -15.46 7.56 6.89
N PRO A 37 -14.23 7.33 7.37
CA PRO A 37 -13.35 6.27 6.86
C PRO A 37 -13.64 4.89 7.46
N THR A 38 -14.87 4.60 7.85
CA THR A 38 -15.25 3.42 8.64
C THR A 38 -16.57 2.82 8.17
N ASP A 39 -16.86 2.89 6.88
CA ASP A 39 -18.08 2.24 6.35
C ASP A 39 -17.83 0.73 6.16
N SER A 40 -18.81 -0.09 6.55
CA SER A 40 -18.83 -1.55 6.41
C SER A 40 -20.19 -1.97 5.82
N LYS A 41 -20.19 -3.04 5.02
CA LYS A 41 -21.40 -3.55 4.37
C LYS A 41 -22.01 -4.71 5.17
N LEU A 42 -23.34 -4.82 5.16
CA LEU A 42 -24.05 -5.96 5.78
C LEU A 42 -23.76 -7.28 5.09
N GLU A 43 -23.38 -7.26 3.82
CA GLU A 43 -22.99 -8.42 3.01
C GLU A 43 -21.53 -8.81 3.16
N ALA A 44 -20.77 -8.14 4.04
CA ALA A 44 -19.36 -8.40 4.25
C ALA A 44 -19.12 -9.86 4.66
N LEU A 45 -18.08 -10.47 4.08
CA LEU A 45 -17.60 -11.82 4.41
C LEU A 45 -16.32 -11.77 5.24
N GLN A 46 -15.77 -10.56 5.40
CA GLN A 46 -14.57 -10.22 6.16
C GLN A 46 -14.63 -8.76 6.60
N PRO A 47 -13.85 -8.34 7.60
CA PRO A 47 -13.84 -6.94 8.06
C PRO A 47 -13.34 -6.00 6.97
N GLN A 48 -14.06 -4.90 6.74
CA GLN A 48 -13.74 -3.90 5.72
C GLN A 48 -13.77 -2.49 6.29
N SER A 49 -12.93 -1.61 5.76
CA SER A 49 -13.02 -0.16 5.95
C SER A 49 -13.03 0.51 4.58
N ILE A 50 -14.10 1.22 4.26
CA ILE A 50 -14.27 1.90 2.96
C ILE A 50 -14.02 3.39 3.14
N ILE A 51 -13.05 3.94 2.44
CA ILE A 51 -12.64 5.34 2.49
C ILE A 51 -13.01 6.00 1.15
N SER A 52 -13.97 6.91 1.18
CA SER A 52 -14.54 7.52 -0.02
C SER A 52 -13.66 8.62 -0.64
N LEU A 53 -13.93 8.94 -1.91
CA LEU A 53 -13.31 10.09 -2.60
C LEU A 53 -13.54 11.40 -1.84
N ASP A 54 -14.75 11.63 -1.30
CA ASP A 54 -15.08 12.87 -0.59
C ASP A 54 -14.26 13.01 0.69
N TYR A 55 -14.09 11.92 1.45
CA TYR A 55 -13.20 11.91 2.60
C TYR A 55 -11.77 12.25 2.19
N ILE A 56 -11.22 11.58 1.18
CA ILE A 56 -9.87 11.81 0.67
C ILE A 56 -9.70 13.28 0.23
N ALA A 57 -10.64 13.82 -0.53
CA ALA A 57 -10.58 15.18 -1.06
C ALA A 57 -10.73 16.27 0.02
N ASN A 58 -11.53 16.01 1.07
CA ASN A 58 -11.83 16.98 2.11
C ASN A 58 -10.82 16.96 3.26
N THR A 59 -10.30 15.77 3.62
CA THR A 59 -9.59 15.60 4.89
C THR A 59 -8.10 15.27 4.72
N VAL A 60 -7.72 14.53 3.66
CA VAL A 60 -6.36 14.03 3.50
C VAL A 60 -5.43 15.12 2.92
N ALA A 61 -4.15 15.09 3.30
CA ALA A 61 -3.15 16.03 2.81
C ALA A 61 -3.04 15.97 1.26
N PRO A 62 -2.79 17.11 0.59
CA PRO A 62 -2.75 17.15 -0.88
C PRO A 62 -1.61 16.32 -1.47
N THR A 63 -0.57 16.07 -0.69
CA THR A 63 0.63 15.31 -1.06
C THR A 63 0.52 13.81 -0.78
N ALA A 64 -0.48 13.38 0.02
CA ALA A 64 -0.65 12.02 0.53
C ALA A 64 -0.59 10.94 -0.57
N ASP A 65 -0.16 9.78 -0.17
CA ASP A 65 -0.25 8.52 -0.90
C ASP A 65 -1.31 7.59 -0.28
N TYR A 66 -1.42 6.36 -0.78
CA TYR A 66 -2.40 5.41 -0.29
C TYR A 66 -2.10 4.94 1.15
N ALA A 67 -0.84 4.94 1.57
CA ALA A 67 -0.48 4.54 2.94
C ALA A 67 -1.01 5.53 3.98
N THR A 68 -0.91 6.84 3.69
CA THR A 68 -1.53 7.89 4.49
C THR A 68 -3.05 7.69 4.61
N ILE A 69 -3.72 7.35 3.49
CA ILE A 69 -5.17 7.13 3.46
C ILE A 69 -5.53 5.88 4.26
N ALA A 70 -4.88 4.76 4.00
CA ALA A 70 -5.17 3.47 4.64
C ALA A 70 -4.87 3.46 6.15
N ASN A 71 -3.95 4.32 6.62
CA ASN A 71 -3.56 4.42 8.04
C ASN A 71 -4.74 4.69 8.98
N LEU A 72 -5.86 5.20 8.47
CA LEU A 72 -7.07 5.45 9.26
C LEU A 72 -7.82 4.17 9.65
N ALA A 73 -7.63 3.07 8.94
CA ALA A 73 -8.30 1.81 9.23
C ALA A 73 -7.76 1.15 10.52
N PRO A 74 -8.57 0.30 11.19
CA PRO A 74 -8.10 -0.54 12.30
C PRO A 74 -6.91 -1.42 11.87
N SER A 75 -6.01 -1.74 12.80
CA SER A 75 -4.84 -2.59 12.59
C SER A 75 -3.87 -2.14 11.49
N VAL A 76 -4.04 -0.94 10.93
CA VAL A 76 -3.08 -0.32 10.01
C VAL A 76 -2.20 0.64 10.77
N SER A 77 -0.89 0.55 10.57
CA SER A 77 0.09 1.53 11.05
C SER A 77 0.99 1.99 9.91
N ASN A 78 1.36 3.26 9.93
CA ASN A 78 2.22 3.89 8.92
C ASN A 78 3.16 4.87 9.61
N VAL A 79 4.42 4.91 9.19
CA VAL A 79 5.45 5.84 9.67
C VAL A 79 6.00 6.66 8.50
N GLU A 80 5.69 7.95 8.47
CA GLU A 80 6.11 8.90 7.44
C GLU A 80 7.13 9.90 8.02
N THR A 81 8.37 9.78 7.62
CA THR A 81 9.49 10.50 8.24
C THR A 81 9.75 11.89 7.68
N ASN A 82 9.17 12.23 6.53
CA ASN A 82 9.42 13.48 5.81
C ASN A 82 8.17 14.34 5.59
N GLY A 83 7.02 13.86 6.06
CA GLY A 83 5.69 14.45 5.86
C GLY A 83 4.78 13.57 5.02
N PRO A 84 3.46 13.83 5.00
CA PRO A 84 2.46 12.95 4.37
C PRO A 84 2.72 12.80 2.87
N GLY A 85 3.04 11.57 2.42
CA GLY A 85 3.37 11.23 1.03
C GLY A 85 4.64 11.90 0.49
N LEU A 86 5.53 12.41 1.36
CA LEU A 86 6.79 13.08 0.99
C LEU A 86 8.02 12.17 1.19
N SER A 87 7.82 10.95 1.57
CA SER A 87 8.81 9.86 1.58
C SER A 87 8.07 8.53 1.47
N GLU A 88 8.77 7.47 1.08
CA GLU A 88 8.19 6.14 1.22
C GLU A 88 7.89 5.84 2.68
N SER A 89 6.77 5.17 2.91
CA SER A 89 6.39 4.70 4.23
C SER A 89 7.48 3.83 4.84
N LYS A 90 7.68 4.01 6.14
CA LYS A 90 8.43 3.11 6.98
C LYS A 90 7.43 2.39 7.88
N HIS A 91 7.55 1.06 7.97
CA HIS A 91 6.67 0.24 8.81
C HIS A 91 5.16 0.42 8.51
N LEU A 92 4.79 0.42 7.20
CA LEU A 92 3.39 0.23 6.83
C LEU A 92 3.03 -1.22 7.11
N THR A 93 2.16 -1.45 8.07
CA THR A 93 1.71 -2.80 8.45
C THR A 93 0.19 -2.92 8.45
N LEU A 94 -0.31 -4.10 8.15
CA LEU A 94 -1.72 -4.47 8.25
C LEU A 94 -1.83 -5.72 9.15
N ARG A 95 -2.49 -5.61 10.32
CA ARG A 95 -2.49 -6.64 11.38
C ARG A 95 -1.10 -7.06 11.84
N GLY A 96 -0.11 -6.17 11.70
CA GLY A 96 1.29 -6.43 12.01
C GLY A 96 2.05 -7.23 10.96
N PHE A 97 1.44 -7.54 9.82
CA PHE A 97 2.14 -8.05 8.65
C PHE A 97 2.81 -6.91 7.89
N ASP A 98 4.05 -7.14 7.47
CA ASP A 98 4.85 -6.16 6.74
C ASP A 98 4.42 -6.03 5.28
N ASP A 99 4.94 -5.02 4.57
CA ASP A 99 4.56 -4.66 3.20
C ASP A 99 4.67 -5.80 2.16
N ALA A 100 5.43 -6.84 2.38
CA ALA A 100 5.46 -8.01 1.51
C ALA A 100 4.34 -9.03 1.78
N GLN A 101 3.67 -8.94 2.93
CA GLN A 101 2.78 -9.98 3.47
C GLN A 101 1.29 -9.61 3.43
N TYR A 102 0.97 -8.44 2.93
CA TYR A 102 -0.39 -8.04 2.55
C TYR A 102 -0.40 -7.65 1.06
N ASN A 103 -1.57 -7.58 0.48
CA ASN A 103 -1.75 -7.26 -0.93
C ASN A 103 -2.12 -5.79 -1.13
N VAL A 104 -1.68 -5.21 -2.25
CA VAL A 104 -2.18 -3.92 -2.73
C VAL A 104 -2.61 -4.08 -4.17
N THR A 105 -3.81 -3.60 -4.49
CA THR A 105 -4.36 -3.67 -5.84
C THR A 105 -4.76 -2.29 -6.33
N TYR A 106 -4.71 -2.09 -7.66
CA TYR A 106 -5.30 -0.94 -8.32
C TYR A 106 -6.32 -1.41 -9.35
N ASP A 107 -7.60 -1.05 -9.15
CA ASP A 107 -8.74 -1.58 -9.90
C ASP A 107 -8.78 -3.13 -9.93
N GLY A 108 -8.38 -3.77 -8.81
CA GLY A 108 -8.34 -5.23 -8.67
C GLY A 108 -7.10 -5.91 -9.27
N ILE A 109 -6.19 -5.18 -9.89
CA ILE A 109 -4.93 -5.70 -10.42
C ILE A 109 -3.86 -5.59 -9.34
N PRO A 110 -3.25 -6.71 -8.89
CA PRO A 110 -2.11 -6.68 -7.98
C PRO A 110 -0.89 -6.06 -8.63
N PHE A 111 -0.11 -5.31 -7.86
CA PHE A 111 1.18 -4.77 -8.29
C PHE A 111 2.16 -4.80 -7.12
N GLY A 112 3.44 -4.77 -7.40
CA GLY A 112 4.50 -4.76 -6.37
C GLY A 112 5.87 -4.98 -6.95
N ASP A 113 6.91 -4.80 -6.11
CA ASP A 113 8.28 -5.13 -6.46
C ASP A 113 8.45 -6.66 -6.46
N ILE A 114 8.81 -7.24 -7.58
CA ILE A 114 8.94 -8.69 -7.70
C ILE A 114 10.16 -9.26 -6.97
N ASN A 115 11.05 -8.39 -6.48
CA ASN A 115 12.17 -8.79 -5.65
C ASN A 115 11.75 -9.22 -4.24
N ASP A 116 10.93 -8.38 -3.58
CA ASP A 116 10.54 -8.56 -2.18
C ASP A 116 9.04 -8.35 -1.91
N PHE A 117 8.26 -8.15 -2.97
CA PHE A 117 6.81 -7.93 -2.96
C PHE A 117 6.35 -6.64 -2.26
N SER A 118 7.26 -5.71 -1.98
CA SER A 118 6.91 -4.39 -1.45
C SER A 118 6.22 -3.51 -2.50
N HIS A 119 5.42 -2.52 -2.06
CA HIS A 119 4.56 -1.76 -2.97
C HIS A 119 5.01 -0.33 -3.25
N HIS A 120 6.11 0.16 -2.62
CA HIS A 120 6.67 1.48 -2.87
C HIS A 120 5.65 2.62 -2.85
N THR A 121 5.12 2.96 -1.68
CA THR A 121 3.90 3.75 -1.45
C THR A 121 3.80 5.05 -2.24
N THR A 122 4.91 5.75 -2.48
CA THR A 122 4.94 7.03 -3.21
C THR A 122 5.10 6.88 -4.72
N SER A 123 5.39 5.65 -5.24
CA SER A 123 5.90 5.47 -6.60
C SER A 123 4.80 5.37 -7.67
N TYR A 124 3.62 4.83 -7.33
CA TYR A 124 2.58 4.53 -8.32
C TYR A 124 1.39 5.48 -8.29
N PHE A 125 0.68 5.57 -7.16
CA PHE A 125 -0.64 6.20 -7.11
C PHE A 125 -0.74 7.24 -5.99
N PRO A 126 -0.43 8.53 -6.27
CA PRO A 126 -0.74 9.62 -5.34
C PRO A 126 -2.26 9.77 -5.15
N ALA A 127 -2.68 10.30 -4.02
CA ALA A 127 -4.09 10.43 -3.62
C ALA A 127 -5.01 11.06 -4.69
N LYS A 128 -4.47 11.92 -5.55
CA LYS A 128 -5.25 12.55 -6.64
C LYS A 128 -5.74 11.58 -7.73
N LEU A 129 -5.10 10.41 -7.85
CA LEU A 129 -5.49 9.36 -8.80
C LEU A 129 -6.43 8.32 -8.20
N VAL A 130 -6.68 8.41 -6.90
CA VAL A 130 -7.49 7.45 -6.15
C VAL A 130 -8.90 7.98 -5.97
N GLY A 131 -9.88 7.20 -6.39
CA GLY A 131 -11.30 7.48 -6.22
C GLY A 131 -11.87 6.90 -4.92
N ARG A 132 -11.30 5.79 -4.43
CA ARG A 132 -11.71 5.10 -3.22
C ARG A 132 -10.61 4.16 -2.75
N VAL A 133 -10.49 3.96 -1.44
CA VAL A 133 -9.66 2.91 -0.84
C VAL A 133 -10.54 1.98 -0.03
N VAL A 134 -10.35 0.68 -0.19
CA VAL A 134 -10.94 -0.35 0.65
C VAL A 134 -9.82 -1.09 1.35
N VAL A 135 -9.86 -1.14 2.67
CA VAL A 135 -8.93 -1.94 3.47
C VAL A 135 -9.67 -3.17 3.94
N ASP A 136 -9.41 -4.29 3.28
CA ASP A 136 -9.90 -5.61 3.65
C ASP A 136 -8.93 -6.25 4.64
N ARG A 137 -9.41 -6.56 5.84
CA ARG A 137 -8.60 -7.12 6.92
C ARG A 137 -8.79 -8.64 7.03
N GLY A 138 -8.72 -9.32 5.92
CA GLY A 138 -8.84 -10.77 5.80
C GLY A 138 -8.13 -11.25 4.55
N PRO A 139 -7.91 -12.57 4.41
CA PRO A 139 -7.17 -13.14 3.27
C PRO A 139 -7.92 -13.04 1.93
N GLY A 140 -9.11 -12.45 1.92
CA GLY A 140 -9.94 -12.36 0.73
C GLY A 140 -10.65 -13.67 0.38
N SER A 141 -11.42 -13.64 -0.69
CA SER A 141 -12.07 -14.81 -1.30
C SER A 141 -11.14 -15.54 -2.26
N ALA A 142 -11.60 -16.60 -2.89
CA ALA A 142 -10.81 -17.30 -3.90
C ALA A 142 -10.55 -16.43 -5.15
N SER A 143 -11.44 -15.51 -5.48
CA SER A 143 -11.28 -14.56 -6.58
C SER A 143 -10.41 -13.33 -6.24
N ASP A 144 -10.06 -13.11 -4.98
CA ASP A 144 -9.10 -12.08 -4.58
C ASP A 144 -7.68 -12.60 -4.84
N ILE A 145 -7.07 -12.07 -5.87
CA ILE A 145 -5.76 -12.48 -6.36
C ILE A 145 -4.64 -11.61 -5.80
N GLY A 146 -3.41 -12.13 -5.78
CA GLY A 146 -2.23 -11.40 -5.33
C GLY A 146 -1.10 -12.32 -4.92
N TYR A 147 0.07 -11.73 -4.62
CA TYR A 147 1.25 -12.47 -4.19
C TYR A 147 1.12 -12.96 -2.73
N ALA A 148 0.51 -12.15 -1.86
CA ALA A 148 0.23 -12.50 -0.47
C ALA A 148 -1.00 -11.75 0.04
N THR A 149 -1.77 -12.40 0.93
CA THR A 149 -2.97 -11.80 1.54
C THR A 149 -3.03 -12.07 3.05
N PHE A 150 -1.89 -12.25 3.72
CA PHE A 150 -1.84 -12.66 5.14
C PHE A 150 -2.51 -11.65 6.06
N GLY A 151 -2.11 -10.37 5.94
CA GLY A 151 -2.71 -9.27 6.70
C GLY A 151 -4.04 -8.79 6.11
N GLY A 152 -4.23 -8.99 4.80
CA GLY A 152 -5.37 -8.49 4.06
C GLY A 152 -5.00 -7.85 2.71
N THR A 153 -5.86 -6.96 2.24
CA THR A 153 -5.67 -6.24 0.97
C THR A 153 -5.99 -4.75 1.14
N ILE A 154 -5.13 -3.88 0.64
CA ILE A 154 -5.42 -2.47 0.43
C ILE A 154 -5.83 -2.30 -1.04
N ALA A 155 -7.12 -2.24 -1.31
CA ALA A 155 -7.65 -2.11 -2.66
C ALA A 155 -7.86 -0.64 -3.02
N LEU A 156 -7.11 -0.16 -4.00
CA LEU A 156 -7.21 1.17 -4.55
C LEU A 156 -8.11 1.13 -5.79
N PHE A 157 -9.02 2.05 -5.89
CA PHE A 157 -9.87 2.21 -7.07
C PHE A 157 -9.52 3.52 -7.76
N SER A 158 -9.36 3.48 -9.06
CA SER A 158 -9.03 4.64 -9.86
C SER A 158 -10.15 5.67 -9.88
N LYS A 159 -9.79 6.92 -10.09
CA LYS A 159 -10.75 8.01 -10.27
C LYS A 159 -11.43 7.89 -11.63
N ASP A 160 -12.76 7.92 -11.65
CA ASP A 160 -13.55 7.88 -12.87
C ASP A 160 -13.72 9.25 -13.53
N PRO A 161 -13.86 9.32 -14.87
CA PRO A 161 -14.26 10.52 -15.57
C PRO A 161 -15.61 11.03 -15.07
N ARG A 162 -15.78 12.36 -15.06
CA ARG A 162 -17.06 13.01 -14.75
C ARG A 162 -18.05 12.85 -15.91
N THR A 163 -19.34 12.93 -15.58
CA THR A 163 -20.42 12.94 -16.61
C THR A 163 -20.57 14.29 -17.30
N ASP A 164 -20.08 15.38 -16.69
CA ASP A 164 -20.03 16.74 -17.23
C ASP A 164 -18.61 17.13 -17.66
N ALA A 165 -18.47 17.88 -18.74
CA ALA A 165 -17.17 18.40 -19.14
C ALA A 165 -16.64 19.37 -18.10
N ALA A 166 -15.38 19.24 -17.72
CA ALA A 166 -14.78 20.09 -16.69
C ALA A 166 -13.26 20.22 -16.86
N PHE A 167 -12.76 21.41 -16.51
CA PHE A 167 -11.35 21.65 -16.27
C PHE A 167 -11.17 22.01 -14.80
N ILE A 168 -10.30 21.28 -14.08
CA ILE A 168 -10.15 21.38 -12.62
C ILE A 168 -8.69 21.64 -12.25
N PRO A 169 -8.22 22.91 -12.27
CA PRO A 169 -6.93 23.26 -11.70
C PRO A 169 -6.97 23.20 -10.18
N THR A 170 -5.88 22.70 -9.58
CA THR A 170 -5.67 22.67 -8.13
C THR A 170 -4.25 23.14 -7.83
N LEU A 171 -4.12 24.06 -6.88
CA LEU A 171 -2.85 24.55 -6.37
C LEU A 171 -2.80 24.33 -4.87
N SER A 172 -1.69 23.81 -4.37
CA SER A 172 -1.44 23.69 -2.94
C SER A 172 -0.06 24.22 -2.60
N TYR A 173 0.04 24.89 -1.45
CA TYR A 173 1.29 25.33 -0.87
C TYR A 173 1.29 25.02 0.63
N GLY A 174 2.42 24.60 1.17
CA GLY A 174 2.49 24.20 2.57
C GLY A 174 3.90 24.21 3.16
N SER A 175 4.00 23.58 4.33
CA SER A 175 5.25 23.43 5.07
C SER A 175 6.36 22.88 4.19
N TRP A 176 7.60 23.19 4.53
CA TRP A 176 8.83 22.75 3.83
C TRP A 176 8.86 23.15 2.36
N ASN A 177 8.40 24.38 2.05
CA ASN A 177 8.27 24.90 0.70
C ASN A 177 7.55 23.94 -0.26
N THR A 178 6.63 23.14 0.26
CA THR A 178 5.90 22.18 -0.55
C THR A 178 4.94 22.90 -1.48
N PHE A 179 5.14 22.72 -2.78
CA PHE A 179 4.27 23.19 -3.84
C PHE A 179 3.70 22.01 -4.61
N LEU A 180 2.39 22.03 -4.87
CA LEU A 180 1.71 21.05 -5.72
C LEU A 180 0.79 21.79 -6.69
N GLY A 181 1.03 21.61 -7.99
CA GLY A 181 0.15 22.02 -9.07
C GLY A 181 -0.47 20.77 -9.74
N HIS A 182 -1.79 20.78 -9.90
CA HIS A 182 -2.52 19.69 -10.55
C HIS A 182 -3.55 20.26 -11.52
N PHE A 183 -3.64 19.69 -12.71
CA PHE A 183 -4.63 19.98 -13.72
C PHE A 183 -5.37 18.70 -14.10
N GLU A 184 -6.69 18.77 -14.09
CA GLU A 184 -7.55 17.66 -14.47
C GLU A 184 -8.53 18.12 -15.53
N LEU A 185 -8.62 17.37 -16.62
CA LEU A 185 -9.55 17.58 -17.74
C LEU A 185 -10.52 16.40 -17.79
N ASN A 186 -11.80 16.70 -17.78
CA ASN A 186 -12.88 15.73 -18.01
C ASN A 186 -13.62 16.09 -19.28
N SER A 187 -13.85 15.12 -20.15
CA SER A 187 -14.60 15.34 -21.40
C SER A 187 -16.11 15.48 -21.20
N GLY A 188 -16.63 15.01 -20.06
CA GLY A 188 -18.03 14.68 -19.93
C GLY A 188 -18.42 13.50 -20.81
N LEU A 189 -19.69 13.22 -20.93
CA LEU A 189 -20.23 12.17 -21.81
C LEU A 189 -20.26 12.64 -23.27
N LEU A 190 -19.49 11.98 -24.12
CA LEU A 190 -19.34 12.25 -25.54
C LEU A 190 -20.44 11.53 -26.34
N SER A 191 -21.57 12.21 -26.59
CA SER A 191 -22.75 11.61 -27.25
C SER A 191 -22.41 11.04 -28.64
N ALA A 192 -21.50 11.68 -29.38
CA ALA A 192 -21.05 11.19 -30.68
C ALA A 192 -20.26 9.86 -30.61
N LEU A 193 -19.74 9.50 -29.45
CA LEU A 193 -18.97 8.27 -29.20
C LEU A 193 -19.71 7.32 -28.25
N ASN A 194 -21.04 7.25 -28.36
CA ASN A 194 -21.86 6.40 -27.51
C ASN A 194 -21.63 6.63 -26.00
N HIS A 195 -21.62 7.92 -25.61
CA HIS A 195 -21.39 8.35 -24.23
C HIS A 195 -20.02 7.94 -23.63
N ALA A 196 -19.02 7.78 -24.48
CA ALA A 196 -17.64 7.63 -24.01
C ALA A 196 -17.24 8.82 -23.10
N SER A 197 -16.35 8.59 -22.18
CA SER A 197 -15.83 9.62 -21.29
C SER A 197 -14.33 9.46 -21.03
N LEU A 198 -13.66 10.59 -20.79
CA LEU A 198 -12.23 10.66 -20.59
C LEU A 198 -11.91 11.55 -19.40
N ILE A 199 -10.99 11.12 -18.56
CA ILE A 199 -10.25 11.96 -17.64
C ILE A 199 -8.77 11.93 -17.97
N ALA A 200 -8.14 13.10 -18.05
CA ALA A 200 -6.70 13.23 -18.18
C ALA A 200 -6.20 14.21 -17.13
N SER A 201 -5.10 13.89 -16.45
CA SER A 201 -4.53 14.80 -15.46
C SER A 201 -3.01 14.81 -15.46
N TYR A 202 -2.46 15.93 -15.00
CA TYR A 202 -1.05 16.11 -14.74
C TYR A 202 -0.87 16.75 -13.36
N GLN A 203 0.07 16.23 -12.60
CA GLN A 203 0.48 16.77 -11.30
C GLN A 203 1.98 16.96 -11.27
N ARG A 204 2.40 18.12 -10.77
CA ARG A 204 3.79 18.36 -10.35
C ARG A 204 3.81 18.71 -8.87
N MET A 205 4.72 18.09 -8.13
CA MET A 205 4.99 18.38 -6.71
C MET A 205 6.47 18.60 -6.52
N SER A 206 6.81 19.57 -5.67
CA SER A 206 8.17 19.80 -5.17
C SER A 206 8.12 20.17 -3.68
N THR A 207 9.12 19.73 -2.92
CA THR A 207 9.25 20.02 -1.49
C THR A 207 10.70 19.94 -1.07
N ASP A 208 11.09 20.70 -0.03
CA ASP A 208 12.39 20.57 0.65
C ASP A 208 12.35 19.39 1.67
N GLY A 209 11.13 18.87 2.02
CA GLY A 209 10.93 17.87 3.04
C GLY A 209 11.13 18.36 4.47
N TYR A 210 10.70 17.55 5.45
CA TYR A 210 10.90 17.88 6.87
C TYR A 210 12.36 17.78 7.31
N ARG A 211 13.06 16.74 6.84
CA ARG A 211 14.46 16.51 7.16
C ARG A 211 15.36 17.44 6.35
N THR A 212 16.48 17.92 6.92
CA THR A 212 17.40 18.79 6.18
C THR A 212 17.91 18.13 4.91
N HIS A 213 17.84 18.85 3.77
CA HIS A 213 18.22 18.39 2.42
C HIS A 213 17.54 17.09 1.99
N SER A 214 16.26 16.90 2.34
CA SER A 214 15.46 15.74 1.94
C SER A 214 14.48 16.08 0.80
N ASP A 215 14.97 16.87 -0.15
CA ASP A 215 14.19 17.36 -1.29
C ASP A 215 13.49 16.21 -2.04
N MET A 216 12.27 16.47 -2.51
CA MET A 216 11.54 15.57 -3.38
C MET A 216 10.84 16.31 -4.51
N GLN A 217 10.87 15.72 -5.71
CA GLN A 217 10.11 16.16 -6.86
C GLN A 217 9.35 14.97 -7.46
N ARG A 218 8.10 15.20 -7.84
CA ARG A 218 7.26 14.18 -8.48
C ARG A 218 6.46 14.79 -9.62
N ASP A 219 6.53 14.16 -10.80
CA ASP A 219 5.66 14.43 -11.94
C ASP A 219 4.78 13.19 -12.15
N THR A 220 3.47 13.39 -12.23
CA THR A 220 2.48 12.33 -12.41
C THR A 220 1.59 12.66 -13.60
N TYR A 221 1.41 11.70 -14.50
CA TYR A 221 0.49 11.76 -15.63
C TYR A 221 -0.54 10.64 -15.48
N TYR A 222 -1.79 10.94 -15.79
CA TYR A 222 -2.88 9.99 -15.68
C TYR A 222 -3.89 10.19 -16.78
N LEU A 223 -4.39 9.09 -17.32
CA LEU A 223 -5.45 9.04 -18.32
C LEU A 223 -6.33 7.82 -18.07
N LYS A 224 -7.65 8.01 -18.02
CA LYS A 224 -8.63 6.94 -18.04
C LYS A 224 -9.71 7.25 -19.06
N TYR A 225 -9.97 6.29 -19.94
CA TYR A 225 -10.99 6.36 -20.98
C TYR A 225 -11.98 5.23 -20.80
N LEU A 226 -13.26 5.57 -20.82
CA LEU A 226 -14.38 4.64 -20.70
C LEU A 226 -15.17 4.68 -22.02
N GLN A 227 -15.32 3.54 -22.69
CA GLN A 227 -16.07 3.39 -23.93
C GLN A 227 -17.19 2.37 -23.76
N PRO A 228 -18.44 2.79 -23.58
CA PRO A 228 -19.59 1.91 -23.68
C PRO A 228 -19.74 1.35 -25.10
N ILE A 229 -19.94 0.03 -25.22
CA ILE A 229 -20.20 -0.67 -26.48
C ILE A 229 -21.58 -1.31 -26.37
N GLY A 230 -22.57 -0.70 -27.04
CA GLY A 230 -23.97 -1.07 -26.84
C GLY A 230 -24.45 -0.80 -25.41
N LYS A 231 -25.28 -1.68 -24.85
CA LYS A 231 -25.89 -1.51 -23.51
C LYS A 231 -25.20 -2.36 -22.41
N ASN A 232 -24.40 -3.31 -22.80
CA ASN A 232 -23.96 -4.37 -21.90
C ASN A 232 -22.43 -4.49 -21.78
N THR A 233 -21.68 -3.69 -22.52
CA THR A 233 -20.22 -3.80 -22.57
C THR A 233 -19.59 -2.46 -22.31
N LEU A 234 -18.58 -2.44 -21.43
CA LEU A 234 -17.72 -1.30 -21.16
C LEU A 234 -16.28 -1.69 -21.45
N LEU A 235 -15.63 -0.93 -22.30
CA LEU A 235 -14.19 -1.00 -22.51
C LEU A 235 -13.54 0.12 -21.70
N THR A 236 -12.53 -0.24 -20.90
CA THR A 236 -11.75 0.70 -20.10
C THR A 236 -10.31 0.70 -20.57
N PHE A 237 -9.74 1.86 -20.80
CA PHE A 237 -8.30 2.04 -20.92
C PHE A 237 -7.80 2.97 -19.84
N LEU A 238 -6.75 2.55 -19.12
CA LEU A 238 -6.09 3.36 -18.09
C LEU A 238 -4.59 3.38 -18.33
N SER A 239 -3.97 4.55 -18.15
CA SER A 239 -2.52 4.72 -18.14
C SER A 239 -2.13 5.72 -17.06
N SER A 240 -1.12 5.38 -16.27
CA SER A 240 -0.51 6.23 -15.25
C SER A 240 1.00 6.18 -15.38
N TYR A 241 1.68 7.34 -15.32
CA TYR A 241 3.13 7.43 -15.32
C TYR A 241 3.61 8.39 -14.24
N ASN A 242 4.60 7.95 -13.47
CA ASN A 242 5.23 8.74 -12.42
C ASN A 242 6.75 8.81 -12.61
N ARG A 243 7.29 9.99 -12.40
CA ARG A 243 8.73 10.23 -12.27
C ARG A 243 9.00 10.93 -10.96
N ILE A 244 9.89 10.36 -10.16
CA ILE A 244 10.20 10.85 -8.82
C ILE A 244 11.71 10.94 -8.65
N THR A 245 12.18 12.05 -8.07
CA THR A 245 13.55 12.18 -7.56
C THR A 245 13.49 12.67 -6.13
N PHE A 246 14.26 12.07 -5.25
CA PHE A 246 14.28 12.47 -3.85
C PHE A 246 15.59 12.09 -3.15
N ASN A 247 15.95 12.88 -2.16
CA ASN A 247 17.05 12.59 -1.29
C ASN A 247 16.62 11.68 -0.15
N THR A 248 17.50 10.79 0.28
CA THR A 248 17.20 9.72 1.25
C THR A 248 18.02 9.88 2.54
N PRO A 249 17.59 10.74 3.46
CA PRO A 249 18.22 10.78 4.78
C PRO A 249 18.05 9.46 5.50
N GLY A 250 19.11 8.95 6.11
CA GLY A 250 19.08 7.77 6.96
C GLY A 250 18.32 8.00 8.27
N THR A 251 18.18 6.94 9.07
CA THR A 251 17.76 7.03 10.47
C THR A 251 18.80 7.81 11.30
N VAL A 252 18.41 8.32 12.47
CA VAL A 252 19.27 9.12 13.35
C VAL A 252 19.42 8.48 14.71
N THR A 253 20.59 8.67 15.33
CA THR A 253 20.83 8.30 16.73
C THR A 253 20.29 9.38 17.66
N GLN A 254 20.08 9.05 18.94
CA GLN A 254 19.69 10.04 19.94
C GLN A 254 20.72 11.18 20.05
N GLN A 255 22.00 10.85 19.96
CA GLN A 255 23.05 11.87 19.97
C GLN A 255 22.95 12.87 18.80
N GLN A 256 22.62 12.38 17.60
CA GLN A 256 22.39 13.28 16.45
C GLN A 256 21.17 14.16 16.67
N ILE A 257 20.09 13.62 17.21
CA ILE A 257 18.87 14.39 17.54
C ILE A 257 19.20 15.52 18.54
N ASP A 258 19.97 15.21 19.58
CA ASP A 258 20.29 16.16 20.66
C ASP A 258 21.28 17.25 20.22
N THR A 259 22.20 16.92 19.29
CA THR A 259 23.28 17.83 18.90
C THR A 259 23.04 18.54 17.57
N LEU A 260 22.31 17.94 16.64
CA LEU A 260 22.09 18.45 15.28
C LEU A 260 20.63 18.85 15.02
N GLY A 261 19.70 18.45 15.92
CA GLY A 261 18.27 18.71 15.79
C GLY A 261 17.50 17.50 15.28
N ARG A 262 16.19 17.49 15.57
CA ARG A 262 15.28 16.41 15.15
C ARG A 262 15.10 16.31 13.63
N ASP A 263 15.22 17.42 12.96
CA ASP A 263 15.12 17.55 11.50
C ASP A 263 16.44 17.24 10.78
N TYR A 264 17.48 16.84 11.51
CA TYR A 264 18.74 16.44 10.88
C TYR A 264 18.51 15.31 9.87
N GLY A 265 18.95 15.53 8.64
CA GLY A 265 18.85 14.62 7.52
C GLY A 265 20.18 14.49 6.80
N LEU A 266 20.38 15.32 5.79
CA LEU A 266 21.58 15.34 4.99
C LEU A 266 22.29 16.68 5.11
N VAL A 267 23.52 16.74 4.57
CA VAL A 267 24.38 17.93 4.61
C VAL A 267 24.82 18.33 3.21
N SER A 268 25.23 19.59 3.04
CA SER A 268 25.77 20.13 1.79
C SER A 268 27.28 19.94 1.61
N ASN A 269 27.99 19.33 2.58
CA ASN A 269 29.44 19.14 2.54
C ASN A 269 29.81 17.79 1.89
N PRO A 270 30.47 17.76 0.71
CA PRO A 270 30.87 16.53 0.02
C PRO A 270 31.97 15.74 0.74
N ALA A 271 32.59 16.28 1.79
CA ALA A 271 33.53 15.52 2.63
C ALA A 271 32.83 14.65 3.69
N ASN A 272 31.51 14.74 3.79
CA ASN A 272 30.69 13.96 4.73
C ASN A 272 29.93 12.86 3.98
N PRO A 273 29.86 11.62 4.50
CA PRO A 273 29.02 10.57 3.94
C PRO A 273 27.52 10.95 3.81
N ASP A 274 27.02 11.79 4.72
CA ASP A 274 25.63 12.28 4.66
C ASP A 274 25.42 13.39 3.63
N TYR A 275 26.37 13.61 2.71
CA TYR A 275 26.22 14.60 1.64
C TYR A 275 25.03 14.24 0.74
N THR A 276 24.18 15.25 0.45
CA THR A 276 22.96 15.08 -0.34
C THR A 276 23.21 14.45 -1.72
N GLY A 277 24.35 14.78 -2.37
CA GLY A 277 24.71 14.19 -3.67
C GLY A 277 25.10 12.70 -3.64
N TYR A 278 25.30 12.09 -2.46
CA TYR A 278 25.57 10.67 -2.30
C TYR A 278 24.37 9.87 -1.80
N ASN A 279 23.27 10.53 -1.49
CA ASN A 279 22.11 9.95 -0.84
C ASN A 279 20.83 10.35 -1.60
N TYR A 280 20.60 9.78 -2.76
CA TYR A 280 19.38 10.10 -3.53
C TYR A 280 18.88 8.90 -4.32
N GLN A 281 17.62 8.98 -4.72
CA GLN A 281 16.95 8.02 -5.60
C GLN A 281 16.27 8.74 -6.74
N ALA A 282 16.29 8.09 -7.92
CA ALA A 282 15.49 8.47 -9.08
C ALA A 282 14.61 7.27 -9.47
N LYS A 283 13.31 7.48 -9.48
CA LYS A 283 12.33 6.43 -9.77
C LYS A 283 11.45 6.80 -10.94
N GLN A 284 11.06 5.76 -11.69
CA GLN A 284 10.05 5.83 -12.74
C GLN A 284 9.12 4.65 -12.56
N ALA A 285 7.83 4.89 -12.63
CA ALA A 285 6.82 3.85 -12.58
C ALA A 285 5.72 4.16 -13.59
N ASP A 286 5.28 3.15 -14.30
CA ASP A 286 4.07 3.23 -15.11
C ASP A 286 3.12 2.08 -14.78
N PHE A 287 1.83 2.26 -15.12
CA PHE A 287 0.79 1.25 -14.92
C PHE A 287 -0.30 1.47 -15.96
N GLU A 288 -0.54 0.45 -16.80
CA GLU A 288 -1.53 0.47 -17.85
C GLU A 288 -2.40 -0.79 -17.82
N TYR A 289 -3.67 -0.64 -18.16
CA TYR A 289 -4.50 -1.78 -18.49
C TYR A 289 -5.56 -1.45 -19.56
N LEU A 290 -5.96 -2.50 -20.26
CA LEU A 290 -7.16 -2.54 -21.09
C LEU A 290 -8.13 -3.51 -20.43
N GLY A 291 -9.31 -3.00 -20.02
CA GLY A 291 -10.34 -3.77 -19.35
C GLY A 291 -11.58 -3.94 -20.20
N LEU A 292 -12.18 -5.09 -20.16
CA LEU A 292 -13.44 -5.44 -20.79
C LEU A 292 -14.42 -5.96 -19.75
N ASP A 293 -15.47 -5.18 -19.48
CA ASP A 293 -16.62 -5.59 -18.68
C ASP A 293 -17.81 -5.84 -19.60
N THR A 294 -18.35 -7.03 -19.61
CA THR A 294 -19.52 -7.33 -20.44
C THR A 294 -20.50 -8.25 -19.72
N LYS A 295 -21.80 -7.99 -19.95
CA LYS A 295 -22.91 -8.82 -19.47
C LYS A 295 -23.71 -9.31 -20.66
N TRP A 296 -24.13 -10.57 -20.64
CA TRP A 296 -25.00 -11.12 -21.68
C TRP A 296 -26.09 -12.02 -21.08
N GLY A 297 -26.96 -12.59 -21.90
CA GLY A 297 -28.15 -13.31 -21.46
C GLY A 297 -27.86 -14.37 -20.39
N ASP A 298 -28.90 -14.77 -19.65
CA ASP A 298 -28.89 -15.79 -18.61
C ASP A 298 -27.92 -15.54 -17.43
N GLY A 299 -27.65 -14.28 -17.10
CA GLY A 299 -26.85 -13.91 -15.93
C GLY A 299 -25.35 -14.14 -16.06
N TRP A 300 -24.82 -14.27 -17.27
CA TRP A 300 -23.39 -14.31 -17.51
C TRP A 300 -22.77 -12.91 -17.51
N SER A 301 -21.58 -12.79 -16.93
CA SER A 301 -20.73 -11.61 -17.08
C SER A 301 -19.25 -11.98 -17.14
N LEU A 302 -18.48 -11.17 -17.84
CA LEU A 302 -17.03 -11.27 -17.96
C LEU A 302 -16.42 -9.97 -17.51
N ASN A 303 -15.38 -10.04 -16.65
CA ASN A 303 -14.44 -8.98 -16.39
C ASN A 303 -13.05 -9.49 -16.77
N ASP A 304 -12.42 -8.81 -17.72
CA ASP A 304 -11.13 -9.19 -18.26
C ASP A 304 -10.20 -7.99 -18.31
N LYS A 305 -8.98 -8.13 -17.81
CA LYS A 305 -8.02 -7.02 -17.72
C LYS A 305 -6.63 -7.49 -18.12
N VAL A 306 -6.21 -7.10 -19.31
CA VAL A 306 -4.82 -7.26 -19.75
C VAL A 306 -4.04 -6.02 -19.32
N TYR A 307 -2.92 -6.20 -18.61
CA TYR A 307 -2.19 -5.11 -18.00
C TYR A 307 -0.68 -5.22 -18.15
N THR A 308 0.00 -4.11 -17.92
CA THR A 308 1.44 -4.04 -17.72
C THR A 308 1.78 -2.96 -16.71
N TYR A 309 2.85 -3.17 -15.94
CA TYR A 309 3.43 -2.11 -15.12
C TYR A 309 4.96 -2.20 -15.10
N TYR A 310 5.58 -1.06 -14.88
CA TYR A 310 7.03 -0.90 -14.86
C TYR A 310 7.47 -0.15 -13.63
N TYR A 311 8.64 -0.52 -13.16
CA TYR A 311 9.35 0.21 -12.13
C TYR A 311 10.84 0.25 -12.45
N ASN A 312 11.45 1.40 -12.23
CA ASN A 312 12.90 1.59 -12.25
C ASN A 312 13.28 2.44 -11.06
N ASN A 313 14.20 1.94 -10.24
CA ASN A 313 14.80 2.67 -9.14
C ASN A 313 16.31 2.69 -9.30
N GLU A 314 16.86 3.86 -9.53
CA GLU A 314 18.28 4.14 -9.52
C GLU A 314 18.61 4.84 -8.21
N SER A 315 19.48 4.26 -7.38
CA SER A 315 19.78 4.81 -6.07
C SER A 315 21.27 4.83 -5.76
N HIS A 316 21.70 5.90 -5.10
CA HIS A 316 22.96 6.00 -4.42
C HIS A 316 22.73 5.64 -2.95
N GLU A 317 23.48 4.66 -2.46
CA GLU A 317 23.21 4.02 -1.18
C GLU A 317 24.43 3.91 -0.28
N LYS A 318 24.16 3.94 1.02
CA LYS A 318 25.07 3.57 2.10
C LYS A 318 26.48 4.17 1.97
N PRO A 319 26.60 5.50 1.75
CA PRO A 319 27.91 6.11 1.74
C PRO A 319 28.54 6.01 3.13
N LYS A 320 29.84 5.71 3.16
CA LYS A 320 30.60 5.58 4.41
C LYS A 320 32.03 6.05 4.25
N ALA A 321 32.57 6.71 5.25
CA ALA A 321 33.99 7.03 5.32
C ALA A 321 34.82 5.76 5.64
N LYS A 322 35.82 5.46 4.83
CA LYS A 322 36.75 4.32 5.05
C LYS A 322 38.12 4.68 4.52
N SER A 323 39.15 4.65 5.39
CA SER A 323 40.57 4.87 5.02
C SER A 323 40.78 6.16 4.22
N GLY A 324 40.16 7.26 4.61
CA GLY A 324 40.29 8.57 3.96
C GLY A 324 39.44 8.73 2.69
N ASN A 325 38.69 7.72 2.29
CA ASN A 325 37.76 7.77 1.16
C ASN A 325 36.31 7.78 1.62
N ILE A 326 35.41 8.28 0.78
CA ILE A 326 33.97 8.07 0.91
C ILE A 326 33.56 7.04 -0.14
N LEU A 327 33.22 5.87 0.33
CA LEU A 327 32.74 4.75 -0.47
C LEU A 327 31.23 4.65 -0.39
N GLY A 328 30.58 4.25 -1.46
CA GLY A 328 29.16 4.00 -1.52
C GLY A 328 28.82 2.97 -2.58
N ARG A 329 27.55 2.86 -2.89
CA ARG A 329 27.02 1.90 -3.87
C ARG A 329 26.01 2.57 -4.79
N TYR A 330 25.98 2.14 -6.04
CA TYR A 330 24.92 2.48 -7.00
C TYR A 330 24.12 1.23 -7.31
N LYS A 331 22.81 1.32 -7.06
CA LYS A 331 21.86 0.23 -7.28
C LYS A 331 20.88 0.58 -8.37
N VAL A 332 20.58 -0.38 -9.22
CA VAL A 332 19.44 -0.35 -10.13
C VAL A 332 18.57 -1.57 -9.86
N ASN A 333 17.33 -1.30 -9.53
CA ASN A 333 16.24 -2.27 -9.47
C ASN A 333 15.20 -1.88 -10.52
N ARG A 334 15.01 -2.76 -11.52
CA ARG A 334 14.15 -2.48 -12.66
C ARG A 334 13.35 -3.71 -13.02
N TYR A 335 12.03 -3.56 -13.11
CA TYR A 335 11.20 -4.65 -13.58
C TYR A 335 10.08 -4.13 -14.51
N ARG A 336 9.64 -5.03 -15.38
CA ARG A 336 8.45 -4.89 -16.20
C ARG A 336 7.62 -6.16 -16.02
N THR A 337 6.35 -5.96 -15.72
CA THR A 337 5.36 -7.02 -15.55
C THR A 337 4.30 -6.92 -16.65
N TRP A 338 3.86 -8.07 -17.12
CA TRP A 338 2.70 -8.23 -18.00
C TRP A 338 1.78 -9.28 -17.38
N GLY A 339 0.51 -9.02 -17.39
CA GLY A 339 -0.44 -9.95 -16.80
C GLY A 339 -1.82 -9.85 -17.38
N ASP A 340 -2.63 -10.80 -16.95
CA ASP A 340 -4.02 -10.94 -17.33
C ASP A 340 -4.84 -11.40 -16.13
N TYR A 341 -5.93 -10.71 -15.87
CA TYR A 341 -6.94 -11.09 -14.89
C TYR A 341 -8.27 -11.33 -15.61
N PHE A 342 -8.63 -12.60 -15.70
CA PHE A 342 -9.87 -13.06 -16.32
C PHE A 342 -10.83 -13.56 -15.23
N LEU A 343 -12.05 -13.02 -15.17
CA LEU A 343 -13.12 -13.43 -14.28
C LEU A 343 -14.42 -13.64 -15.06
N LEU A 344 -14.92 -14.88 -15.09
CA LEU A 344 -16.22 -15.25 -15.61
C LEU A 344 -17.19 -15.48 -14.44
N THR A 345 -18.34 -14.81 -14.51
CA THR A 345 -19.38 -14.91 -13.47
C THR A 345 -20.67 -15.44 -14.08
N LYS A 346 -21.36 -16.35 -13.37
CA LYS A 346 -22.69 -16.84 -13.70
C LYS A 346 -23.63 -16.65 -12.52
N ALA A 347 -24.52 -15.67 -12.60
CA ALA A 347 -25.60 -15.51 -11.65
C ALA A 347 -26.75 -16.49 -11.96
N ALA A 348 -27.29 -17.14 -10.91
CA ALA A 348 -28.43 -18.04 -10.95
C ALA A 348 -29.37 -17.74 -9.74
N GLU A 349 -30.54 -18.35 -9.67
CA GLU A 349 -31.51 -18.13 -8.61
C GLU A 349 -30.97 -18.46 -7.20
N THR A 350 -30.11 -19.47 -7.09
CA THR A 350 -29.59 -19.97 -5.81
C THR A 350 -28.20 -19.45 -5.45
N GLY A 351 -27.60 -18.64 -6.33
CA GLY A 351 -26.25 -18.11 -6.07
C GLY A 351 -25.50 -17.67 -7.33
N THR A 352 -24.24 -17.36 -7.15
CA THR A 352 -23.36 -16.85 -8.19
C THR A 352 -22.09 -17.66 -8.24
N LEU A 353 -21.80 -18.28 -9.40
CA LEU A 353 -20.51 -18.91 -9.66
C LEU A 353 -19.54 -17.86 -10.20
N LYS A 354 -18.35 -17.77 -9.60
CA LYS A 354 -17.22 -17.01 -10.10
C LYS A 354 -16.07 -17.97 -10.40
N THR A 355 -15.49 -17.89 -11.57
CA THR A 355 -14.31 -18.68 -11.95
C THR A 355 -13.40 -17.85 -12.84
N GLY A 356 -12.11 -18.05 -12.72
CA GLY A 356 -11.18 -17.23 -13.46
C GLY A 356 -9.74 -17.66 -13.28
N VAL A 357 -8.86 -16.84 -13.79
CA VAL A 357 -7.41 -17.03 -13.69
C VAL A 357 -6.70 -15.70 -13.62
N TRP A 358 -5.65 -15.65 -12.82
CA TRP A 358 -4.65 -14.60 -12.86
C TRP A 358 -3.33 -15.16 -13.35
N ILE A 359 -2.79 -14.50 -14.37
CA ILE A 359 -1.49 -14.83 -14.97
C ILE A 359 -0.61 -13.58 -14.87
N ASP A 360 0.59 -13.74 -14.37
CA ASP A 360 1.55 -12.66 -14.22
C ASP A 360 2.94 -13.14 -14.64
N TYR A 361 3.63 -12.34 -15.45
CA TYR A 361 4.98 -12.58 -15.91
C TYR A 361 5.81 -11.32 -15.75
N SER A 362 6.86 -11.44 -14.97
CA SER A 362 7.76 -10.33 -14.69
C SER A 362 9.20 -10.64 -15.05
N ARG A 363 9.93 -9.62 -15.48
CA ARG A 363 11.37 -9.67 -15.72
C ARG A 363 12.07 -8.54 -14.98
N ASN A 364 13.07 -8.88 -14.16
CA ASN A 364 13.77 -7.97 -13.27
C ASN A 364 15.30 -8.02 -13.46
N PRO A 365 15.87 -7.24 -14.38
CA PRO A 365 17.32 -7.01 -14.38
C PRO A 365 17.72 -6.10 -13.22
N ARG A 366 18.64 -6.58 -12.38
CA ARG A 366 19.16 -5.87 -11.20
C ARG A 366 20.66 -5.85 -11.20
N PHE A 367 21.23 -4.76 -10.72
CA PHE A 367 22.65 -4.68 -10.47
C PHE A 367 23.00 -3.68 -9.37
N LEU A 368 24.11 -3.94 -8.75
CA LEU A 368 24.71 -3.13 -7.71
C LEU A 368 26.21 -3.11 -7.89
N TYR A 369 26.82 -1.94 -7.84
CA TYR A 369 28.26 -1.83 -7.88
C TYR A 369 28.78 -0.75 -6.93
N SER A 370 30.05 -0.93 -6.53
CA SER A 370 30.75 -0.06 -5.60
C SER A 370 31.17 1.25 -6.25
N LEU A 371 31.04 2.34 -5.51
CA LEU A 371 31.53 3.66 -5.91
C LEU A 371 32.58 4.17 -4.92
N ASN A 372 33.58 4.88 -5.43
CA ASN A 372 34.47 5.72 -4.65
C ASN A 372 34.28 7.19 -5.05
N TYR A 373 33.54 7.91 -4.22
CA TYR A 373 33.22 9.31 -4.47
C TYR A 373 34.43 10.25 -4.37
N THR A 374 35.45 9.85 -3.61
CA THR A 374 36.63 10.71 -3.37
C THR A 374 37.62 10.68 -4.54
N THR A 375 37.90 9.52 -5.11
CA THR A 375 38.96 9.32 -6.11
C THR A 375 38.44 9.23 -7.54
N LEU A 376 37.24 8.72 -7.74
CA LEU A 376 36.69 8.42 -9.07
C LEU A 376 35.52 9.31 -9.46
N GLY A 377 35.13 10.25 -8.58
CA GLY A 377 33.92 11.05 -8.77
C GLY A 377 32.65 10.25 -8.49
N ALA A 378 31.51 10.95 -8.49
CA ALA A 378 30.25 10.43 -7.95
C ALA A 378 29.62 9.27 -8.73
N PHE A 379 30.05 8.96 -9.95
CA PHE A 379 29.37 8.04 -10.85
C PHE A 379 30.27 6.98 -11.47
N ALA A 380 31.57 6.92 -11.10
CA ALA A 380 32.48 5.94 -11.63
C ALA A 380 32.47 4.65 -10.79
N ILE A 381 32.39 3.50 -11.46
CA ILE A 381 32.59 2.20 -10.80
C ILE A 381 34.04 2.14 -10.29
N ASP A 382 34.21 1.78 -9.02
CA ASP A 382 35.54 1.55 -8.47
C ASP A 382 36.09 0.20 -8.92
N THR A 383 36.93 0.21 -9.96
CA THR A 383 37.66 -0.95 -10.45
C THR A 383 39.06 -1.04 -9.90
N SER A 384 39.48 -0.15 -8.99
CA SER A 384 40.85 -0.11 -8.45
C SER A 384 41.19 -1.25 -7.49
N GLY A 385 40.15 -1.99 -7.03
CA GLY A 385 40.31 -3.03 -5.99
C GLY A 385 40.44 -2.46 -4.58
N THR A 386 40.25 -1.15 -4.39
CA THR A 386 40.19 -0.51 -3.07
C THR A 386 38.86 -0.79 -2.35
N THR A 387 37.81 -1.16 -3.10
CA THR A 387 36.57 -1.68 -2.57
C THR A 387 36.71 -3.16 -2.19
N GLN A 388 35.74 -3.65 -1.45
CA GLN A 388 35.75 -5.06 -1.01
C GLN A 388 35.42 -6.07 -2.13
N TRP A 389 34.98 -5.60 -3.30
CA TRP A 389 34.50 -6.46 -4.38
C TRP A 389 35.64 -6.82 -5.36
N LYS A 390 36.11 -8.03 -5.26
CA LYS A 390 37.13 -8.59 -6.15
C LYS A 390 36.51 -9.21 -7.39
N ALA A 391 37.28 -9.37 -8.44
CA ALA A 391 36.87 -10.08 -9.64
C ALA A 391 36.35 -11.49 -9.31
N VAL A 392 35.16 -11.84 -9.82
CA VAL A 392 34.56 -13.18 -9.65
C VAL A 392 35.34 -14.16 -10.52
N ASN A 393 35.86 -15.24 -9.91
CA ASN A 393 36.65 -16.25 -10.60
C ASN A 393 37.82 -15.69 -11.46
N GLY A 394 38.34 -14.50 -11.08
CA GLY A 394 39.42 -13.85 -11.82
C GLY A 394 38.99 -13.10 -13.08
N ASP A 395 37.66 -12.99 -13.36
CA ASP A 395 37.16 -12.22 -14.50
C ASP A 395 37.20 -10.71 -14.19
N PRO A 396 38.08 -9.93 -14.86
CA PRO A 396 38.21 -8.49 -14.61
C PRO A 396 36.96 -7.68 -14.91
N SER A 397 36.05 -8.19 -15.75
CA SER A 397 34.80 -7.49 -16.10
C SER A 397 33.81 -7.43 -14.95
N THR A 398 34.01 -8.24 -13.91
CA THR A 398 33.16 -8.28 -12.71
C THR A 398 33.73 -7.46 -11.55
N LEU A 399 34.88 -6.85 -11.72
CA LEU A 399 35.52 -6.06 -10.67
C LEU A 399 34.67 -4.84 -10.29
N GLY A 400 34.45 -4.64 -8.99
CA GLY A 400 33.62 -3.56 -8.46
C GLY A 400 32.11 -3.86 -8.44
N TRP A 401 31.67 -4.96 -9.02
CA TRP A 401 30.28 -5.39 -8.96
C TRP A 401 29.97 -6.15 -7.67
N ASP A 402 28.92 -5.73 -6.98
CA ASP A 402 28.38 -6.46 -5.84
C ASP A 402 27.50 -7.61 -6.35
N TYR A 403 26.57 -7.28 -7.25
CA TYR A 403 25.79 -8.26 -7.99
C TYR A 403 25.37 -7.74 -9.37
N ARG A 404 25.15 -8.67 -10.26
CA ARG A 404 24.48 -8.48 -11.55
C ARG A 404 23.64 -9.72 -11.80
N MET A 405 22.34 -9.52 -11.99
CA MET A 405 21.40 -10.62 -12.12
C MET A 405 20.19 -10.25 -12.96
N VAL A 406 19.52 -11.27 -13.47
CA VAL A 406 18.17 -11.17 -14.04
C VAL A 406 17.31 -12.20 -13.34
N ASP A 407 16.17 -11.76 -12.84
CA ASP A 407 15.14 -12.60 -12.23
C ASP A 407 13.88 -12.56 -13.08
N TRP A 408 13.27 -13.72 -13.29
CA TRP A 408 11.96 -13.86 -13.91
C TRP A 408 11.01 -14.48 -12.90
N LEU A 409 9.84 -13.88 -12.78
CA LEU A 409 8.76 -14.37 -11.96
C LEU A 409 7.57 -14.71 -12.83
N LYS A 410 7.01 -15.91 -12.65
CA LYS A 410 5.83 -16.39 -13.35
C LYS A 410 4.81 -16.85 -12.33
N THR A 411 3.63 -16.26 -12.34
CA THR A 411 2.53 -16.63 -11.47
C THR A 411 1.35 -17.11 -12.29
N PHE A 412 0.72 -18.19 -11.84
CA PHE A 412 -0.50 -18.73 -12.42
C PHE A 412 -1.45 -19.09 -11.27
N GLN A 413 -2.60 -18.40 -11.19
CA GLN A 413 -3.60 -18.59 -10.12
C GLN A 413 -5.00 -18.79 -10.71
N PRO A 414 -5.40 -19.98 -11.14
CA PRO A 414 -6.80 -20.30 -11.42
C PRO A 414 -7.58 -20.41 -10.11
N PHE A 415 -8.83 -19.96 -10.14
CA PHE A 415 -9.74 -19.99 -9.00
C PHE A 415 -11.17 -20.31 -9.40
N ALA A 416 -11.93 -20.80 -8.43
CA ALA A 416 -13.38 -20.92 -8.51
C ALA A 416 -13.99 -20.71 -7.13
N GLU A 417 -15.13 -20.01 -7.07
CA GLU A 417 -15.93 -19.85 -5.87
C GLU A 417 -17.41 -19.82 -6.23
N TYR A 418 -18.23 -20.25 -5.29
CA TYR A 418 -19.68 -20.24 -5.44
C TYR A 418 -20.31 -19.48 -4.28
N GLU A 419 -20.90 -18.35 -4.56
CA GLU A 419 -21.73 -17.60 -3.64
C GLU A 419 -23.11 -18.26 -3.58
N TRP A 420 -23.35 -19.06 -2.57
CA TRP A 420 -24.56 -19.86 -2.41
C TRP A 420 -25.52 -19.19 -1.42
N HIS A 421 -26.75 -19.01 -1.83
CA HIS A 421 -27.84 -18.48 -1.00
C HIS A 421 -28.85 -19.58 -0.68
N PRO A 422 -28.59 -20.47 0.31
CA PRO A 422 -29.53 -21.53 0.71
C PRO A 422 -30.85 -20.97 1.25
N THR A 423 -30.80 -19.77 1.82
CA THR A 423 -31.97 -18.98 2.23
C THR A 423 -31.76 -17.52 1.83
N ARG A 424 -32.77 -16.67 2.04
CA ARG A 424 -32.66 -15.23 1.80
C ARG A 424 -31.67 -14.53 2.74
N ASP A 425 -31.48 -15.11 3.93
CA ASP A 425 -30.71 -14.51 5.02
C ASP A 425 -29.34 -15.17 5.22
N LEU A 426 -29.05 -16.28 4.52
CA LEU A 426 -27.80 -17.01 4.64
C LEU A 426 -27.09 -17.08 3.29
N GLN A 427 -25.86 -16.60 3.26
CA GLN A 427 -24.92 -16.74 2.17
C GLN A 427 -23.76 -17.61 2.65
N ILE A 428 -23.32 -18.56 1.83
CA ILE A 428 -22.16 -19.42 2.07
C ILE A 428 -21.30 -19.39 0.82
N ASN A 429 -20.00 -19.06 0.97
CA ASN A 429 -19.06 -18.94 -0.13
C ASN A 429 -17.93 -19.98 -0.01
N PRO A 430 -18.11 -21.21 -0.48
CA PRO A 430 -16.98 -22.13 -0.70
C PRO A 430 -16.18 -21.68 -1.92
N GLY A 431 -14.87 -21.77 -1.82
CA GLY A 431 -13.97 -21.45 -2.92
C GLY A 431 -12.64 -22.16 -2.81
N VAL A 432 -11.93 -22.18 -3.92
CA VAL A 432 -10.58 -22.73 -4.02
C VAL A 432 -9.77 -21.95 -5.04
N LYS A 433 -8.52 -21.71 -4.73
CA LYS A 433 -7.53 -21.11 -5.63
C LYS A 433 -6.30 -22.01 -5.65
N TYR A 434 -5.72 -22.23 -6.83
CA TYR A 434 -4.44 -22.89 -6.98
C TYR A 434 -3.38 -21.86 -7.32
N VAL A 435 -2.25 -21.89 -6.64
CA VAL A 435 -1.12 -21.02 -6.90
C VAL A 435 0.03 -21.84 -7.45
N SER A 436 0.56 -21.41 -8.59
CA SER A 436 1.85 -21.85 -9.12
C SER A 436 2.74 -20.63 -9.28
N PHE A 437 3.86 -20.64 -8.59
CA PHE A 437 4.81 -19.53 -8.48
C PHE A 437 6.20 -20.04 -8.87
N THR A 438 6.68 -19.61 -10.03
CA THR A 438 8.00 -19.98 -10.55
C THR A 438 8.93 -18.80 -10.53
N ARG A 439 10.07 -18.98 -9.88
CA ARG A 439 11.18 -18.02 -9.92
C ARG A 439 12.36 -18.64 -10.66
N ASP A 440 12.87 -17.90 -11.64
CA ASP A 440 14.02 -18.27 -12.46
C ASP A 440 15.03 -17.13 -12.35
N LEU A 441 16.23 -17.42 -11.82
CA LEU A 441 17.26 -16.44 -11.48
C LEU A 441 18.58 -16.82 -12.15
N GLU A 442 19.12 -15.89 -12.93
CA GLU A 442 20.48 -15.93 -13.43
C GLU A 442 21.32 -14.81 -12.78
N ALA A 443 22.28 -15.17 -11.94
CA ALA A 443 23.16 -14.24 -11.23
C ALA A 443 24.64 -14.55 -11.53
N PRO A 444 25.17 -14.11 -12.68
CA PRO A 444 26.59 -14.32 -13.02
C PRO A 444 27.53 -13.60 -12.03
N VAL A 445 27.10 -12.56 -11.37
CA VAL A 445 27.75 -11.95 -10.22
C VAL A 445 26.79 -12.00 -9.06
N ASN A 446 27.07 -12.86 -8.10
CA ASN A 446 26.22 -13.11 -6.95
C ASN A 446 26.88 -12.58 -5.69
N GLN A 447 26.64 -11.33 -5.34
CA GLN A 447 27.07 -10.63 -4.12
C GLN A 447 28.37 -11.14 -3.45
N THR A 448 29.13 -10.27 -2.89
CA THR A 448 30.34 -10.49 -2.08
C THR A 448 31.51 -11.21 -2.75
N SER A 449 32.69 -10.82 -2.32
CA SER A 449 33.94 -11.44 -2.70
C SER A 449 33.95 -12.96 -2.40
N GLY A 450 34.11 -13.76 -3.43
CA GLY A 450 34.24 -15.22 -3.32
C GLY A 450 32.93 -16.01 -3.48
N ARG A 451 31.77 -15.36 -3.66
CA ARG A 451 30.53 -16.06 -4.02
C ARG A 451 30.57 -16.55 -5.46
N GLN A 452 30.08 -17.76 -5.66
CA GLN A 452 29.97 -18.32 -6.98
C GLN A 452 28.75 -17.76 -7.73
N PRO A 453 28.80 -17.69 -9.07
CA PRO A 453 27.59 -17.46 -9.86
C PRO A 453 26.46 -18.40 -9.43
N LEU A 454 25.23 -17.89 -9.45
CA LEU A 454 24.04 -18.63 -9.05
C LEU A 454 23.07 -18.71 -10.22
N ASN A 455 22.60 -19.91 -10.52
CA ASN A 455 21.42 -20.15 -11.34
C ASN A 455 20.41 -20.91 -10.49
N TYR A 456 19.17 -20.43 -10.48
CA TYR A 456 18.09 -20.99 -9.68
C TYR A 456 16.81 -21.02 -10.51
N ASP A 457 16.19 -22.16 -10.58
CA ASP A 457 14.88 -22.36 -11.17
C ASP A 457 14.05 -23.24 -10.23
N HIS A 458 12.95 -22.71 -9.76
CA HIS A 458 12.09 -23.46 -8.86
C HIS A 458 10.63 -23.00 -8.95
N THR A 459 9.73 -23.98 -8.93
CA THR A 459 8.28 -23.76 -8.88
C THR A 459 7.74 -24.21 -7.53
N ASN A 460 7.10 -23.30 -6.84
CA ASN A 460 6.32 -23.58 -5.64
C ASN A 460 4.84 -23.61 -6.02
N THR A 461 4.12 -24.59 -5.50
CA THR A 461 2.68 -24.75 -5.77
C THR A 461 1.89 -24.98 -4.48
N LYS A 462 0.68 -24.46 -4.43
CA LYS A 462 -0.22 -24.65 -3.30
C LYS A 462 -1.69 -24.57 -3.75
N THR A 463 -2.53 -25.41 -3.19
CA THR A 463 -4.00 -25.26 -3.29
C THR A 463 -4.50 -24.58 -2.02
N LEU A 464 -5.21 -23.48 -2.16
CA LEU A 464 -5.68 -22.62 -1.08
C LEU A 464 -7.21 -22.72 -0.97
N PRO A 465 -7.73 -23.46 0.01
CA PRO A 465 -9.17 -23.53 0.27
C PRO A 465 -9.66 -22.24 0.93
N TYR A 466 -10.90 -21.92 0.66
CA TYR A 466 -11.62 -20.78 1.20
C TYR A 466 -13.04 -21.17 1.56
N LEU A 467 -13.53 -20.73 2.70
CA LEU A 467 -14.92 -20.83 3.10
C LEU A 467 -15.31 -19.62 3.93
N ALA A 468 -16.33 -18.91 3.49
CA ALA A 468 -16.95 -17.85 4.30
C ALA A 468 -18.46 -18.02 4.35
N ALA A 469 -19.08 -17.45 5.35
CA ALA A 469 -20.51 -17.36 5.47
C ALA A 469 -20.91 -15.99 6.04
N ASN A 470 -22.03 -15.45 5.55
CA ASN A 470 -22.71 -14.28 6.11
C ASN A 470 -24.15 -14.68 6.43
N TYR A 471 -24.58 -14.34 7.63
CA TYR A 471 -25.98 -14.53 8.08
C TYR A 471 -26.60 -13.18 8.44
N ARG A 472 -27.64 -12.82 7.74
CA ARG A 472 -28.44 -11.64 8.02
C ARG A 472 -29.41 -11.94 9.15
N ILE A 473 -29.14 -11.40 10.31
CA ILE A 473 -29.95 -11.59 11.53
C ILE A 473 -31.25 -10.81 11.42
N ASP A 474 -31.16 -9.57 10.92
CA ASP A 474 -32.29 -8.72 10.57
C ASP A 474 -31.89 -7.70 9.47
N PRO A 475 -32.78 -6.81 8.98
CA PRO A 475 -32.43 -5.85 7.92
C PRO A 475 -31.26 -4.92 8.23
N SER A 476 -30.88 -4.78 9.50
CA SER A 476 -29.82 -3.86 9.97
C SER A 476 -28.61 -4.58 10.56
N TRP A 477 -28.67 -5.90 10.70
CA TRP A 477 -27.66 -6.67 11.44
C TRP A 477 -27.27 -7.94 10.72
N SER A 478 -25.98 -8.15 10.53
CA SER A 478 -25.41 -9.40 10.00
C SER A 478 -24.23 -9.89 10.82
N ALA A 479 -23.95 -11.16 10.71
CA ALA A 479 -22.75 -11.78 11.25
C ALA A 479 -22.05 -12.59 10.15
N TYR A 480 -20.72 -12.62 10.17
CA TYR A 480 -19.91 -13.37 9.21
C TYR A 480 -18.84 -14.22 9.88
N ALA A 481 -18.47 -15.28 9.21
CA ALA A 481 -17.34 -16.13 9.60
C ALA A 481 -16.53 -16.50 8.36
N GLN A 482 -15.21 -16.62 8.49
CA GLN A 482 -14.32 -16.96 7.38
C GLN A 482 -13.19 -17.89 7.87
N VAL A 483 -12.87 -18.87 7.02
CA VAL A 483 -11.65 -19.68 7.13
C VAL A 483 -10.98 -19.69 5.76
N ALA A 484 -9.71 -19.30 5.69
CA ALA A 484 -8.98 -19.23 4.44
C ALA A 484 -7.48 -19.46 4.62
N GLU A 485 -6.86 -20.08 3.64
CA GLU A 485 -5.42 -20.32 3.57
C GLU A 485 -4.74 -19.24 2.72
N GLY A 486 -3.60 -18.72 3.20
CA GLY A 486 -2.75 -17.76 2.50
C GLY A 486 -1.40 -18.39 2.14
N PHE A 487 -0.74 -17.85 1.10
CA PHE A 487 0.54 -18.31 0.58
C PHE A 487 1.38 -17.12 0.13
N LEU A 488 2.69 -17.17 0.41
CA LEU A 488 3.69 -16.25 -0.13
C LEU A 488 4.91 -17.03 -0.57
N GLY A 489 5.28 -16.91 -1.85
CA GLY A 489 6.52 -17.47 -2.40
C GLY A 489 7.75 -16.79 -1.80
N PRO A 490 8.91 -17.48 -1.75
CA PRO A 490 10.14 -16.89 -1.25
C PRO A 490 10.56 -15.67 -2.08
N ASN A 491 11.02 -14.62 -1.40
CA ASN A 491 11.52 -13.41 -2.07
C ASN A 491 12.94 -13.62 -2.64
N LEU A 492 13.33 -12.76 -3.58
CA LEU A 492 14.60 -12.90 -4.28
C LEU A 492 15.82 -12.79 -3.34
N ASN A 493 15.74 -11.93 -2.31
CA ASN A 493 16.84 -11.71 -1.38
C ASN A 493 17.25 -12.98 -0.60
N GLN A 494 16.34 -13.97 -0.52
CA GLN A 494 16.60 -15.23 0.18
C GLN A 494 17.48 -16.20 -0.62
N PHE A 495 17.74 -15.94 -1.89
CA PHE A 495 18.52 -16.84 -2.75
C PHE A 495 19.97 -16.40 -2.95
N TYR A 496 20.27 -15.10 -2.94
CA TYR A 496 21.64 -14.66 -3.08
C TYR A 496 22.32 -14.43 -1.72
N VAL A 497 22.70 -15.52 -1.07
CA VAL A 497 23.32 -15.60 0.24
C VAL A 497 24.76 -16.13 0.17
N ALA A 498 25.52 -15.97 1.24
CA ALA A 498 26.93 -16.39 1.26
C ALA A 498 27.11 -17.92 1.24
N ASP A 499 26.22 -18.66 1.87
CA ASP A 499 26.23 -20.12 1.90
C ASP A 499 24.85 -20.69 1.52
N PRO A 500 24.53 -20.76 0.20
CA PRO A 500 23.25 -21.29 -0.28
C PRO A 500 22.98 -22.75 0.16
N THR A 501 24.04 -23.51 0.51
CA THR A 501 23.88 -24.91 0.94
C THR A 501 23.15 -25.06 2.27
N LYS A 502 23.13 -24.00 3.07
CA LYS A 502 22.42 -23.94 4.36
C LYS A 502 21.01 -23.36 4.24
N ASN A 503 20.62 -22.87 3.08
CA ASN A 503 19.28 -22.34 2.87
C ASN A 503 18.22 -23.44 3.07
N THR A 504 17.22 -23.14 3.91
CA THR A 504 16.06 -24.01 4.10
C THR A 504 14.76 -23.29 3.75
N VAL A 505 14.86 -22.28 2.89
CA VAL A 505 13.74 -21.42 2.49
C VAL A 505 12.57 -22.23 1.95
N LYS A 506 11.37 -21.88 2.40
CA LYS A 506 10.08 -22.44 1.97
C LYS A 506 9.10 -21.30 1.81
N PRO A 507 8.02 -21.48 1.02
CA PRO A 507 6.90 -20.56 1.04
C PRO A 507 6.37 -20.36 2.46
N GLU A 508 6.04 -19.13 2.79
CA GLU A 508 5.29 -18.79 3.99
C GLU A 508 3.81 -19.10 3.77
N GLU A 509 3.14 -19.60 4.80
CA GLU A 509 1.75 -20.04 4.73
C GLU A 509 0.97 -19.56 5.95
N THR A 510 -0.28 -19.20 5.76
CA THR A 510 -1.19 -18.85 6.86
C THR A 510 -2.49 -19.61 6.78
N MET A 511 -3.07 -19.95 7.94
CA MET A 511 -4.46 -20.34 8.08
C MET A 511 -5.17 -19.29 8.93
N ASN A 512 -6.13 -18.61 8.32
CA ASN A 512 -6.87 -17.51 8.93
C ASN A 512 -8.25 -17.98 9.39
N TYR A 513 -8.63 -17.60 10.59
CA TYR A 513 -9.96 -17.81 11.17
C TYR A 513 -10.49 -16.46 11.63
N GLN A 514 -11.67 -16.07 11.18
CA GLN A 514 -12.30 -14.80 11.52
C GLN A 514 -13.76 -15.00 11.85
N LEU A 515 -14.25 -14.18 12.79
CA LEU A 515 -15.66 -14.07 13.13
C LEU A 515 -15.97 -12.61 13.40
N GLY A 516 -17.00 -12.08 12.78
CA GLY A 516 -17.37 -10.68 12.98
C GLY A 516 -18.85 -10.42 12.77
N THR A 517 -19.24 -9.17 12.98
CA THR A 517 -20.61 -8.72 12.89
C THR A 517 -20.68 -7.27 12.43
N VAL A 518 -21.64 -6.96 11.56
CA VAL A 518 -21.91 -5.61 11.07
C VAL A 518 -23.32 -5.19 11.49
N TYR A 519 -23.42 -4.02 12.10
CA TYR A 519 -24.69 -3.38 12.40
C TYR A 519 -24.81 -2.05 11.66
N GLN A 520 -25.88 -1.87 10.92
CA GLN A 520 -26.05 -0.73 10.01
C GLN A 520 -27.48 -0.20 10.01
N THR A 521 -27.59 1.11 10.24
CA THR A 521 -28.84 1.88 10.13
C THR A 521 -28.59 3.14 9.30
N ASP A 522 -29.58 3.99 9.11
CA ASP A 522 -29.45 5.28 8.41
C ASP A 522 -28.45 6.23 9.09
N ARG A 523 -28.20 6.06 10.39
CA ARG A 523 -27.34 6.96 11.19
C ARG A 523 -26.14 6.29 11.84
N PHE A 524 -26.10 4.96 11.86
CA PHE A 524 -25.06 4.22 12.56
C PHE A 524 -24.57 3.07 11.70
N ASN A 525 -23.25 2.95 11.58
CA ASN A 525 -22.57 1.83 10.98
C ASN A 525 -21.49 1.35 11.94
N ALA A 526 -21.44 0.07 12.23
CA ALA A 526 -20.40 -0.53 13.08
C ALA A 526 -20.05 -1.93 12.60
N ASP A 527 -18.77 -2.26 12.75
CA ASP A 527 -18.18 -3.57 12.48
C ASP A 527 -17.28 -3.96 13.65
N VAL A 528 -17.42 -5.19 14.13
CA VAL A 528 -16.57 -5.75 15.21
C VAL A 528 -16.17 -7.14 14.79
N ASP A 529 -14.89 -7.47 14.90
CA ASP A 529 -14.37 -8.79 14.58
C ASP A 529 -13.27 -9.26 15.54
N VAL A 530 -13.08 -10.57 15.51
CA VAL A 530 -11.95 -11.26 16.15
C VAL A 530 -11.29 -12.17 15.13
N TYR A 531 -9.97 -12.29 15.20
CA TYR A 531 -9.21 -13.13 14.31
C TYR A 531 -8.14 -13.96 15.03
N TYR A 532 -7.83 -15.11 14.44
CA TYR A 532 -6.68 -15.93 14.76
C TYR A 532 -6.02 -16.38 13.46
N ILE A 533 -4.71 -16.16 13.34
CA ILE A 533 -3.92 -16.53 12.16
C ILE A 533 -2.77 -17.44 12.63
N ASP A 534 -2.81 -18.68 12.15
CA ASP A 534 -1.72 -19.65 12.28
C ASP A 534 -0.74 -19.39 11.12
N PHE A 535 0.43 -18.81 11.43
CA PHE A 535 1.48 -18.54 10.45
C PHE A 535 2.54 -19.62 10.54
N SER A 536 2.89 -20.21 9.42
CA SER A 536 3.86 -21.30 9.29
C SER A 536 5.01 -20.91 8.35
N ASN A 537 6.17 -21.57 8.53
CA ASN A 537 7.37 -21.35 7.72
C ASN A 537 7.91 -19.90 7.79
N TYR A 538 7.88 -19.28 8.95
CA TYR A 538 8.43 -17.93 9.13
C TYR A 538 9.91 -17.87 8.70
N ALA A 539 10.21 -17.08 7.67
CA ALA A 539 11.57 -16.94 7.18
C ALA A 539 12.38 -15.99 8.10
N TYR A 540 13.59 -16.41 8.46
CA TYR A 540 14.49 -15.58 9.27
C TYR A 540 15.90 -15.58 8.65
N SER A 541 16.61 -14.46 8.76
CA SER A 541 18.01 -14.37 8.35
C SER A 541 18.92 -15.11 9.33
N GLY A 542 19.85 -15.90 8.81
CA GLY A 542 20.95 -16.47 9.58
C GLY A 542 21.97 -15.39 10.00
N PRO A 543 23.06 -15.80 10.65
CA PRO A 543 24.13 -14.86 11.02
C PRO A 543 24.63 -14.07 9.81
N ALA A 544 25.00 -12.82 10.04
CA ALA A 544 25.57 -11.98 9.00
C ALA A 544 27.07 -12.28 8.78
N ASP A 545 27.55 -12.10 7.57
CA ASP A 545 28.97 -12.09 7.22
C ASP A 545 29.64 -10.76 7.65
N ALA A 546 30.93 -10.60 7.34
CA ALA A 546 31.71 -9.40 7.68
C ALA A 546 31.18 -8.11 6.99
N ASN A 547 30.30 -8.23 6.01
CA ASN A 547 29.68 -7.13 5.27
C ASN A 547 28.28 -6.80 5.78
N GLY A 548 27.74 -7.61 6.70
CA GLY A 548 26.39 -7.50 7.21
C GLY A 548 25.34 -8.22 6.35
N ASP A 549 25.74 -9.02 5.36
CA ASP A 549 24.83 -9.80 4.52
C ASP A 549 24.54 -11.17 5.16
N PRO A 550 23.30 -11.71 5.09
CA PRO A 550 22.98 -13.01 5.64
C PRO A 550 23.83 -14.13 5.05
N LEU A 551 24.39 -15.00 5.89
CA LEU A 551 25.09 -16.20 5.43
C LEU A 551 24.14 -17.19 4.76
N TYR A 552 22.92 -17.31 5.29
CA TYR A 552 21.84 -18.15 4.76
C TYR A 552 20.51 -17.65 5.30
N TRP A 553 19.40 -18.13 4.73
CA TRP A 553 18.05 -17.98 5.26
C TRP A 553 17.53 -19.31 5.78
N GLY A 554 16.93 -19.27 6.96
CA GLY A 554 16.32 -20.41 7.62
C GLY A 554 14.80 -20.25 7.73
N VAL A 555 14.14 -21.32 8.18
CA VAL A 555 12.70 -21.36 8.43
C VAL A 555 12.47 -21.77 9.88
N ALA A 556 11.70 -20.97 10.61
CA ALA A 556 11.14 -21.27 11.92
C ALA A 556 9.77 -21.93 11.78
N LYS A 557 9.25 -22.54 12.87
CA LYS A 557 7.90 -23.15 12.89
C LYS A 557 6.80 -22.17 12.51
N GLY A 558 6.99 -20.89 12.80
CA GLY A 558 6.06 -19.83 12.51
C GLY A 558 5.64 -19.05 13.75
N ALA A 559 4.50 -18.36 13.65
CA ALA A 559 3.97 -17.48 14.67
C ALA A 559 2.44 -17.59 14.75
N ASP A 560 1.89 -17.25 15.91
CA ASP A 560 0.47 -17.12 16.13
C ASP A 560 0.10 -15.64 16.23
N TYR A 561 -0.78 -15.17 15.35
CA TYR A 561 -1.36 -13.82 15.39
C TYR A 561 -2.79 -13.90 15.87
N ARG A 562 -3.19 -13.02 16.75
CA ARG A 562 -4.57 -12.92 17.24
C ARG A 562 -4.90 -11.49 17.60
N GLY A 563 -6.16 -11.14 17.42
CA GLY A 563 -6.60 -9.80 17.75
C GLY A 563 -8.11 -9.63 17.72
N ALA A 564 -8.52 -8.43 18.09
CA ALA A 564 -9.87 -7.96 17.97
C ALA A 564 -9.85 -6.55 17.37
N GLU A 565 -10.80 -6.26 16.51
CA GLU A 565 -10.95 -4.99 15.82
C GLU A 565 -12.39 -4.49 15.98
N ALA A 566 -12.55 -3.19 16.00
CA ALA A 566 -13.85 -2.54 15.99
C ALA A 566 -13.76 -1.22 15.24
N GLN A 567 -14.82 -0.88 14.53
CA GLN A 567 -15.02 0.45 13.95
C GLN A 567 -16.48 0.85 14.02
N ALA A 568 -16.76 2.13 14.17
CA ALA A 568 -18.10 2.67 14.20
C ALA A 568 -18.16 4.10 13.68
N THR A 569 -19.23 4.45 13.01
CA THR A 569 -19.60 5.83 12.61
C THR A 569 -21.02 6.13 13.05
N TYR A 570 -21.23 7.30 13.61
CA TYR A 570 -22.54 7.81 14.00
C TYR A 570 -22.80 9.19 13.42
N THR A 571 -23.90 9.35 12.69
CA THR A 571 -24.35 10.63 12.17
C THR A 571 -25.15 11.39 13.23
N LEU A 572 -24.59 12.48 13.73
CA LEU A 572 -25.20 13.34 14.75
C LEU A 572 -26.32 14.24 14.18
N GLY A 573 -26.34 14.43 12.86
CA GLY A 573 -27.26 15.30 12.14
C GLY A 573 -26.63 16.66 11.79
N GLY A 574 -27.34 17.45 10.93
CA GLY A 574 -26.84 18.77 10.49
C GLY A 574 -25.49 18.71 9.76
N GLY A 575 -25.16 17.60 9.11
CA GLY A 575 -23.86 17.41 8.43
C GLY A 575 -22.72 16.91 9.30
N LEU A 576 -22.95 16.64 10.60
CA LEU A 576 -21.90 16.19 11.54
C LEU A 576 -21.97 14.67 11.74
N SER A 577 -20.82 14.01 11.60
CA SER A 577 -20.59 12.62 11.97
C SER A 577 -19.39 12.47 12.90
N ALA A 578 -19.46 11.48 13.78
CA ALA A 578 -18.35 11.04 14.60
C ALA A 578 -17.99 9.60 14.22
N TYR A 579 -16.70 9.30 14.18
CA TYR A 579 -16.23 7.94 14.00
C TYR A 579 -15.18 7.56 15.03
N ALA A 580 -15.10 6.27 15.31
CA ALA A 580 -14.08 5.68 16.15
C ALA A 580 -13.73 4.30 15.62
N ASN A 581 -12.46 3.96 15.70
CA ASN A 581 -12.03 2.58 15.47
C ASN A 581 -10.85 2.23 16.37
N GLY A 582 -10.57 0.93 16.47
CA GLY A 582 -9.41 0.45 17.21
C GLY A 582 -9.17 -1.02 17.01
N SER A 583 -7.97 -1.45 17.35
CA SER A 583 -7.55 -2.83 17.37
C SER A 583 -6.65 -3.14 18.55
N ILE A 584 -6.67 -4.39 18.96
CA ILE A 584 -5.65 -4.98 19.83
C ILE A 584 -5.06 -6.19 19.12
N ASN A 585 -3.73 -6.26 19.06
CA ASN A 585 -3.03 -7.27 18.28
C ASN A 585 -1.96 -7.94 19.16
N GLN A 586 -1.81 -9.24 19.02
CA GLN A 586 -0.73 -10.00 19.62
C GLN A 586 -0.18 -10.98 18.59
N ALA A 587 1.13 -10.97 18.40
CA ALA A 587 1.83 -11.94 17.57
C ALA A 587 3.03 -12.52 18.36
N THR A 588 3.12 -13.85 18.42
CA THR A 588 4.16 -14.56 19.16
C THR A 588 4.68 -15.74 18.37
N PHE A 589 6.00 -15.94 18.39
CA PHE A 589 6.62 -17.11 17.75
C PHE A 589 6.20 -18.41 18.43
N LYS A 590 5.85 -19.42 17.64
CA LYS A 590 5.49 -20.75 18.11
C LYS A 590 6.67 -21.42 18.84
N GLY A 591 6.38 -22.04 19.97
CA GLY A 591 7.40 -22.72 20.77
C GLY A 591 8.26 -21.79 21.62
N SER A 592 8.08 -20.49 21.54
CA SER A 592 8.76 -19.48 22.34
C SER A 592 7.77 -18.49 22.96
N LYS A 593 8.27 -17.55 23.76
CA LYS A 593 7.49 -16.41 24.27
C LYS A 593 7.91 -15.09 23.62
N LEU A 594 8.68 -15.16 22.55
CA LEU A 594 9.14 -13.97 21.84
C LEU A 594 8.00 -13.39 21.01
N ASP A 595 7.80 -12.09 21.15
CA ASP A 595 6.89 -11.36 20.27
C ASP A 595 7.47 -11.29 18.84
N VAL A 596 6.62 -11.31 17.83
CA VAL A 596 7.02 -11.00 16.46
C VAL A 596 7.35 -9.50 16.39
N PRO A 597 8.51 -9.11 15.80
CA PRO A 597 8.89 -7.70 15.70
C PRO A 597 7.93 -6.88 14.82
N THR A 598 7.92 -5.58 15.00
CA THR A 598 7.18 -4.59 14.18
C THR A 598 5.64 -4.69 14.26
N VAL A 599 5.08 -5.54 15.10
CA VAL A 599 3.63 -5.68 15.30
C VAL A 599 3.12 -4.69 16.36
N PRO A 600 2.39 -3.61 16.00
CA PRO A 600 1.80 -2.70 16.97
C PRO A 600 0.80 -3.43 17.87
N LYS A 601 0.96 -3.30 19.18
CA LYS A 601 0.08 -3.97 20.18
C LYS A 601 -1.37 -3.46 20.10
N ALA A 602 -1.56 -2.24 19.66
CA ALA A 602 -2.88 -1.64 19.46
C ALA A 602 -2.81 -0.52 18.44
N THR A 603 -3.91 -0.27 17.75
CA THR A 603 -4.13 0.97 17.00
C THR A 603 -5.49 1.55 17.36
N ALA A 604 -5.67 2.87 17.24
CA ALA A 604 -6.97 3.49 17.34
C ALA A 604 -7.05 4.74 16.46
N ALA A 605 -8.25 5.09 16.00
CA ALA A 605 -8.50 6.39 15.39
C ALA A 605 -9.83 6.93 15.90
N LEU A 606 -9.88 8.22 16.15
CA LEU A 606 -11.07 8.95 16.53
C LEU A 606 -11.23 10.15 15.60
N GLY A 607 -12.44 10.50 15.22
CA GLY A 607 -12.62 11.68 14.40
C GLY A 607 -14.04 12.23 14.38
N LEU A 608 -14.08 13.51 14.04
CA LEU A 608 -15.30 14.25 13.74
C LEU A 608 -15.19 14.72 12.28
N VAL A 609 -16.25 14.55 11.53
CA VAL A 609 -16.38 15.02 10.14
C VAL A 609 -17.65 15.85 10.03
N TYR A 610 -17.52 17.04 9.48
CA TYR A 610 -18.63 17.95 9.19
C TYR A 610 -18.65 18.29 7.71
N ASP A 611 -19.79 18.16 7.07
CA ASP A 611 -20.04 18.62 5.70
C ASP A 611 -21.49 19.09 5.56
N HIS A 612 -21.66 20.39 5.38
CA HIS A 612 -22.99 21.00 5.21
C HIS A 612 -22.87 22.33 4.46
N GLU A 613 -23.74 22.53 3.48
CA GLU A 613 -23.86 23.79 2.70
C GLU A 613 -22.54 24.34 2.15
N GLY A 614 -21.65 23.44 1.73
CA GLY A 614 -20.34 23.77 1.16
C GLY A 614 -19.23 23.97 2.20
N PHE A 615 -19.54 24.15 3.49
CA PHE A 615 -18.53 24.12 4.55
C PHE A 615 -18.23 22.68 4.96
N PHE A 616 -16.95 22.36 5.05
CA PHE A 616 -16.50 21.05 5.53
C PHE A 616 -15.35 21.22 6.53
N ALA A 617 -15.32 20.33 7.50
CA ALA A 617 -14.24 20.27 8.49
C ALA A 617 -14.04 18.81 8.96
N SER A 618 -12.83 18.48 9.35
CA SER A 618 -12.54 17.22 10.04
C SER A 618 -11.48 17.42 11.10
N CYS A 619 -11.58 16.67 12.18
CA CYS A 619 -10.54 16.53 13.19
C CYS A 619 -10.38 15.05 13.46
N THR A 620 -9.17 14.55 13.29
CA THR A 620 -8.83 13.12 13.39
C THR A 620 -7.66 12.95 14.33
N GLU A 621 -7.71 11.96 15.20
CA GLU A 621 -6.59 11.54 16.05
C GLU A 621 -6.28 10.07 15.79
N LYS A 622 -5.05 9.74 15.42
CA LYS A 622 -4.56 8.38 15.19
C LYS A 622 -3.57 8.00 16.27
N PHE A 623 -3.80 6.85 16.90
CA PHE A 623 -2.91 6.19 17.85
C PHE A 623 -2.25 4.98 17.21
N VAL A 624 -0.93 4.84 17.38
CA VAL A 624 -0.17 3.63 17.09
C VAL A 624 0.55 3.21 18.36
N GLY A 625 0.25 2.01 18.84
CA GLY A 625 0.83 1.42 20.04
C GLY A 625 2.28 1.00 19.86
N SER A 626 2.95 0.67 20.93
CA SER A 626 4.33 0.18 20.92
C SER A 626 4.45 -1.17 20.22
N TRP A 627 5.62 -1.45 19.65
CA TRP A 627 6.03 -2.76 19.12
C TRP A 627 7.46 -3.09 19.51
N VAL A 628 7.85 -4.33 19.29
CA VAL A 628 9.17 -4.83 19.67
C VAL A 628 10.16 -4.70 18.51
N VAL A 629 11.40 -4.31 18.85
CA VAL A 629 12.54 -4.30 17.96
C VAL A 629 13.65 -5.17 18.57
N TYR A 630 14.27 -6.02 17.77
CA TYR A 630 15.40 -6.87 18.17
C TYR A 630 16.67 -6.44 17.44
N ASP A 631 17.82 -6.61 18.08
CA ASP A 631 19.13 -6.40 17.46
C ASP A 631 19.44 -7.45 16.41
N THR A 632 19.21 -8.71 16.75
CA THR A 632 19.34 -9.87 15.87
C THR A 632 18.38 -10.93 16.35
N LEU A 633 17.44 -11.33 15.51
CA LEU A 633 16.54 -12.44 15.81
C LEU A 633 17.19 -13.74 15.31
N THR A 634 17.62 -14.60 16.24
CA THR A 634 18.07 -15.97 15.94
C THR A 634 16.85 -16.89 15.89
N ASN A 635 17.02 -18.11 15.36
CA ASN A 635 15.92 -19.05 15.23
C ASN A 635 15.17 -19.24 16.57
N PRO A 636 13.92 -18.79 16.71
CA PRO A 636 13.17 -18.88 17.96
C PRO A 636 12.76 -20.31 18.35
N ASP A 637 12.86 -21.28 17.43
CA ASP A 637 12.52 -22.69 17.68
C ASP A 637 13.63 -23.47 18.40
N VAL A 638 14.83 -22.89 18.47
CA VAL A 638 16.00 -23.54 19.09
C VAL A 638 16.11 -23.11 20.55
N ALA A 639 16.39 -24.05 21.45
CA ALA A 639 16.67 -23.73 22.83
C ALA A 639 17.87 -22.77 22.93
N GLY A 640 17.66 -21.60 23.53
CA GLY A 640 18.64 -20.52 23.54
C GLY A 640 18.58 -19.60 22.30
N GLY A 641 17.68 -19.87 21.35
CA GLY A 641 17.34 -18.94 20.27
C GLY A 641 16.65 -17.70 20.82
N GLY A 642 16.68 -16.63 20.07
CA GLY A 642 16.10 -15.34 20.47
C GLY A 642 17.01 -14.18 20.09
N ALA A 643 16.92 -13.07 20.78
CA ALA A 643 17.76 -11.90 20.57
C ALA A 643 18.65 -11.65 21.79
N ALA A 644 19.86 -11.16 21.53
CA ALA A 644 20.75 -10.73 22.61
C ALA A 644 20.18 -9.48 23.31
N ARG A 645 19.48 -8.63 22.56
CA ARG A 645 18.86 -7.40 23.06
C ARG A 645 17.48 -7.21 22.43
N ARG A 646 16.54 -6.71 23.25
CA ARG A 646 15.19 -6.33 22.90
C ARG A 646 14.92 -4.91 23.37
N ALA A 647 14.21 -4.13 22.56
CA ALA A 647 13.65 -2.84 22.98
C ALA A 647 12.24 -2.66 22.42
N ASP A 648 11.43 -1.81 23.06
CA ASP A 648 10.11 -1.44 22.57
C ASP A 648 10.19 -0.06 21.89
N SER A 649 9.63 0.06 20.71
CA SER A 649 9.35 1.35 20.07
C SER A 649 8.26 2.07 20.87
N ALA A 650 8.38 3.39 21.00
CA ALA A 650 7.38 4.18 21.70
C ALA A 650 6.06 4.24 20.91
N SER A 651 4.94 4.29 21.63
CA SER A 651 3.64 4.64 21.04
C SER A 651 3.56 6.11 20.68
N CYS A 652 2.72 6.47 19.71
CA CYS A 652 2.49 7.86 19.33
C CYS A 652 1.02 8.16 19.04
N TRP A 653 0.65 9.43 19.21
CA TRP A 653 -0.63 10.01 18.82
C TRP A 653 -0.41 11.12 17.83
N ILE A 654 -1.08 11.07 16.68
CA ILE A 654 -0.97 12.09 15.64
C ILE A 654 -2.37 12.60 15.30
N GLY A 655 -2.62 13.85 15.55
CA GLY A 655 -3.88 14.51 15.26
C GLY A 655 -3.80 15.42 14.05
N ASP A 656 -4.80 15.36 13.18
CA ASP A 656 -4.91 16.16 11.97
C ASP A 656 -6.22 16.93 11.93
N LEU A 657 -6.18 18.15 11.40
CA LEU A 657 -7.32 19.03 11.21
C LEU A 657 -7.40 19.45 9.74
N ALA A 658 -8.59 19.40 9.17
CA ALA A 658 -8.88 20.03 7.89
C ALA A 658 -10.12 20.90 8.01
N VAL A 659 -10.13 22.05 7.33
CA VAL A 659 -11.28 22.93 7.23
C VAL A 659 -11.30 23.57 5.85
N GLY A 660 -12.50 23.71 5.28
CA GLY A 660 -12.62 24.35 3.99
C GLY A 660 -14.03 24.74 3.61
N TYR A 661 -14.14 25.39 2.48
CA TYR A 661 -15.40 25.86 1.93
C TYR A 661 -15.43 25.71 0.41
N SER A 662 -16.57 25.23 -0.11
CA SER A 662 -16.84 25.09 -1.54
C SER A 662 -17.90 26.14 -1.95
N LEU A 663 -17.43 27.20 -2.61
CA LEU A 663 -18.29 28.23 -3.22
C LEU A 663 -18.81 27.70 -4.55
N LYS A 664 -20.12 27.70 -4.74
CA LYS A 664 -20.76 27.36 -6.02
C LYS A 664 -21.26 28.65 -6.68
N PHE A 665 -21.13 28.73 -7.99
CA PHE A 665 -21.54 29.87 -8.78
C PHE A 665 -22.51 29.43 -9.88
N ASP A 666 -23.69 30.04 -9.91
CA ASP A 666 -24.67 29.77 -10.95
C ASP A 666 -24.38 30.62 -12.18
N HIS A 667 -24.55 30.04 -13.37
CA HIS A 667 -24.48 30.73 -14.68
C HIS A 667 -23.17 31.47 -14.98
N THR A 668 -22.03 31.01 -14.41
CA THR A 668 -20.72 31.59 -14.70
C THR A 668 -19.79 30.55 -15.33
N PHE A 669 -18.71 31.01 -15.95
CA PHE A 669 -17.62 30.16 -16.47
C PHE A 669 -16.98 29.36 -15.33
N ILE A 670 -16.87 29.95 -14.12
CA ILE A 670 -16.38 29.26 -12.92
C ILE A 670 -17.59 28.68 -12.23
N ARG A 671 -17.71 27.35 -12.18
CA ARG A 671 -18.83 26.65 -11.52
C ARG A 671 -18.66 26.53 -10.02
N SER A 672 -17.42 26.32 -9.56
CA SER A 672 -17.14 26.31 -8.12
C SER A 672 -15.66 26.62 -7.84
N VAL A 673 -15.41 27.14 -6.64
CA VAL A 673 -14.08 27.27 -6.05
C VAL A 673 -14.08 26.64 -4.67
N LYS A 674 -13.15 25.73 -4.44
CA LYS A 674 -12.95 25.07 -3.14
C LYS A 674 -11.62 25.55 -2.53
N VAL A 675 -11.69 26.00 -1.29
CA VAL A 675 -10.51 26.36 -0.49
C VAL A 675 -10.45 25.42 0.71
N LYS A 676 -9.30 24.82 0.94
CA LYS A 676 -9.05 23.87 2.05
C LYS A 676 -7.76 24.27 2.77
N PHE A 677 -7.84 24.39 4.09
CA PHE A 677 -6.69 24.54 4.97
C PHE A 677 -6.54 23.28 5.84
N GLN A 678 -5.33 22.77 5.97
CA GLN A 678 -5.01 21.58 6.75
C GLN A 678 -3.87 21.85 7.72
N VAL A 679 -3.95 21.25 8.89
CA VAL A 679 -2.90 21.20 9.91
C VAL A 679 -2.65 19.73 10.24
N GLY A 680 -1.51 19.22 9.84
CA GLY A 680 -1.05 17.89 10.27
C GLY A 680 -0.31 18.00 11.60
N ASN A 681 -0.45 16.96 12.43
CA ASN A 681 0.13 16.87 13.77
C ASN A 681 -0.22 18.10 14.63
N ILE A 682 -1.52 18.37 14.86
CA ILE A 682 -2.03 19.57 15.53
C ILE A 682 -1.44 19.78 16.93
N PHE A 683 -1.08 18.71 17.64
CA PHE A 683 -0.51 18.75 18.98
C PHE A 683 1.00 18.88 18.98
N ASN A 684 1.64 18.88 17.79
CA ASN A 684 3.09 18.95 17.60
C ASN A 684 3.81 17.82 18.36
N GLU A 685 3.24 16.60 18.28
CA GLU A 685 3.84 15.42 18.86
C GLU A 685 5.22 15.17 18.27
N LYS A 686 6.20 14.92 19.12
CA LYS A 686 7.60 14.72 18.74
C LYS A 686 7.96 13.23 18.77
N ALA A 687 7.17 12.41 18.13
CA ALA A 687 7.38 10.98 18.13
C ALA A 687 8.72 10.57 17.50
N GLN A 688 9.38 9.62 18.15
CA GLN A 688 10.58 8.94 17.69
C GLN A 688 10.29 7.45 17.66
N VAL A 689 10.29 6.91 16.47
CA VAL A 689 10.03 5.50 16.24
C VAL A 689 11.35 4.75 16.18
N LEU A 690 11.57 3.81 17.09
CA LEU A 690 12.77 2.99 17.12
C LEU A 690 12.82 2.12 15.85
N ASP A 691 13.88 2.28 15.06
CA ASP A 691 14.11 1.58 13.81
C ASP A 691 15.01 0.35 14.02
N SER A 692 16.18 0.56 14.61
CA SER A 692 17.11 -0.52 14.92
C SER A 692 17.85 -0.29 16.23
N ILE A 693 18.32 -1.37 16.84
CA ILE A 693 19.12 -1.36 18.06
C ILE A 693 20.49 -1.94 17.80
N ASP A 694 21.52 -1.34 18.43
CA ASP A 694 22.90 -1.80 18.30
C ASP A 694 23.09 -3.15 19.00
N SER A 695 23.63 -4.14 18.31
CA SER A 695 23.94 -5.46 18.84
C SER A 695 25.06 -5.49 19.88
N ASN A 696 25.89 -4.43 19.96
CA ASN A 696 26.97 -4.35 20.94
C ASN A 696 26.47 -3.78 22.27
N PRO A 697 26.35 -4.60 23.34
CA PRO A 697 25.86 -4.13 24.64
C PRO A 697 26.72 -3.02 25.28
N ALA A 698 28.00 -2.90 24.87
CA ALA A 698 28.90 -1.85 25.35
C ALA A 698 28.50 -0.45 24.84
N ASN A 699 27.73 -0.36 23.77
CA ASN A 699 27.29 0.93 23.23
C ASN A 699 26.03 1.48 23.93
N ALA A 700 25.37 0.72 24.78
CA ALA A 700 24.28 1.09 25.66
C ALA A 700 23.38 2.22 25.09
N TYR A 701 22.56 1.90 24.10
CA TYR A 701 21.60 2.82 23.43
C TYR A 701 22.24 3.94 22.56
N ALA A 702 23.53 4.20 22.65
CA ALA A 702 24.16 5.32 21.96
C ALA A 702 24.15 5.22 20.43
N LYS A 703 23.98 4.00 19.91
CA LYS A 703 23.90 3.72 18.47
C LYS A 703 22.54 3.18 18.01
N ASP A 704 21.56 3.13 18.88
CA ASP A 704 20.19 2.88 18.49
C ASP A 704 19.75 3.98 17.50
N THR A 705 19.00 3.60 16.48
CA THR A 705 18.55 4.53 15.46
C THR A 705 17.04 4.69 15.44
N PHE A 706 16.60 5.87 15.09
CA PHE A 706 15.22 6.27 15.13
C PHE A 706 14.77 6.86 13.80
N ASN A 707 13.55 6.55 13.41
CA ASN A 707 12.75 7.33 12.49
C ASN A 707 12.06 8.45 13.27
N VAL A 708 12.32 9.70 12.93
CA VAL A 708 11.67 10.86 13.55
C VAL A 708 10.49 11.31 12.72
N LEU A 709 9.34 11.48 13.35
CA LEU A 709 8.15 11.99 12.69
C LEU A 709 8.20 13.53 12.62
N PRO A 710 7.68 14.14 11.53
CA PRO A 710 7.60 15.59 11.40
C PRO A 710 6.71 16.18 12.48
N GLY A 711 7.05 17.37 12.90
CA GLY A 711 6.21 18.21 13.77
C GLY A 711 4.98 18.74 13.02
N ARG A 712 4.30 19.71 13.64
CA ARG A 712 3.13 20.36 13.06
C ARG A 712 3.43 20.92 11.67
N ASN A 713 2.53 20.66 10.73
CA ASN A 713 2.67 21.12 9.34
C ASN A 713 1.35 21.67 8.82
N TYR A 714 1.41 22.45 7.74
CA TYR A 714 0.29 23.21 7.21
C TYR A 714 0.24 23.11 5.70
N PHE A 715 -0.99 23.03 5.14
CA PHE A 715 -1.25 23.10 3.71
C PHE A 715 -2.46 23.98 3.42
N LEU A 716 -2.33 24.86 2.44
CA LEU A 716 -3.45 25.58 1.84
C LEU A 716 -3.65 25.05 0.41
N THR A 717 -4.85 24.63 0.10
CA THR A 717 -5.22 24.10 -1.23
C THR A 717 -6.38 24.91 -1.79
N VAL A 718 -6.27 25.33 -3.04
CA VAL A 718 -7.33 25.97 -3.81
C VAL A 718 -7.57 25.19 -5.08
N SER A 719 -8.81 24.83 -5.38
CA SER A 719 -9.21 24.20 -6.63
C SER A 719 -10.44 24.87 -7.22
N GLY A 720 -10.48 24.97 -8.54
CA GLY A 720 -11.64 25.52 -9.29
C GLY A 720 -12.23 24.47 -10.20
N VAL A 721 -13.53 24.54 -10.46
CA VAL A 721 -14.22 23.76 -11.50
C VAL A 721 -14.75 24.74 -12.54
N PHE A 722 -14.28 24.57 -13.80
CA PHE A 722 -14.61 25.40 -14.94
C PHE A 722 -15.42 24.61 -15.95
#